data_046588253d8249a4ab20452d8bbd5968
#
_entry.id   046588253d8249a4ab20452d8bbd5968
#
_cell.length_a   1.000
_cell.length_b   1.000
_cell.length_c   1.000
_cell.angle_alpha   90.00
_cell.angle_beta   90.00
_cell.angle_gamma   90.00
#
_symmetry.space_group_name_H-M   'P 1'
#
loop_
_entity.id
_entity.type
_entity.pdbx_description
1 polymer ?
#
loop_
_entity_poly.entity_id
_entity_poly.type
_entity_poly.pdbx_seq_one_letter_code
_entity_poly.pdbx_strand_id
1 'polypeptide(L)'
;MEPSLNQRVHGFVVTDVQPLPEINGTAFILKHELSGAKLMHLANDDANKAFSIAFRTPPQDDTGVFHILEHSVLCGSDKFPVKEPFVDLLKSSMQTFLNAMTFSDKTMYPVASTNEQDLFNLMDVYLDAVFHPAIYHKKAVFEQEGWHYELEEAEAEEGQDPARKLVYNGVVFNEMKGALSDSSSVLYDELQKALFPDTAYAFESGGTPEGIPTLTYEGYLDEHRRHYQLSNSYTVLYGDLDIERALAWLDERHFTPVHEEELRNQEERREAGADPLLPRAIEAQTPVCNLGLTKTMRTAPENAVAGAGFVIGDAGQRTRVMATDILLDALFGSNEAPMKRVMLDSGIAEDVSAFVADAMKQPFVVIQLKKQQDETAADLVPTIEREIAKLLDAGLSKDLIEAAISHEEFVMREHDFGLADGVAHAMNCLAGWLYDDSLATTYLRYEDDFRFLREALEGAYFDDLARSLFLQNNHRASVAVVPTQSDDDNVLRTQLDALQASMSEADLNAIVEEVDVLREMQMAPDSDEAKATLPRLTTHDIDDAPVETPLDVVDDTPMRCLRHHIQTHGIAYAYRYFDATRISFEELPYVSLLALVLGKLGTAHHSAAEIDTLVQGKLGNLSFFTDLYERADDPAVTDLKFVVSSSALESNAAWLATLPREIMHETDFTDTAKIRDLVAQNVIYLEQSFAGAGHSRAMARVRSYYSRAGLILEQLSNVDFYRFAKDLLENWEEKSTDLPAILSGLAARLFADDACVISLTGSDEAIASFWAEDSRCCAGAFPAADAQKKLVVPAPVARNEAFIVPSDVTYSSVGYDRRLLNQPYTGAWAVASRALTYDFLWNEVRVKGGAYGVGFSATYSGNMRFYSYRDPHLDETIERFEQSAAYLRAFNLSKTEMDGFVVSSTAGFDTPKKARDLARRQAGQYFAGIPTDQRALTRSQIIEASVDTIRGLADAVRATADKKLVCVFGNKEIIESAKTPLEVIDLLG
;
A
#
# COMPACT_ATOMS: atom_id res chain seq x y z
N MET A 1 -30.54 -13.37 14.49
CA MET A 1 -31.70 -13.51 13.51
C MET A 1 -31.52 -12.44 12.45
N GLU A 2 -31.65 -12.76 11.17
CA GLU A 2 -31.52 -11.75 10.12
C GLU A 2 -32.67 -10.74 10.17
N PRO A 3 -32.38 -9.44 10.20
CA PRO A 3 -33.42 -8.41 10.25
C PRO A 3 -34.25 -8.39 8.96
N SER A 4 -35.53 -8.09 9.05
CA SER A 4 -36.44 -7.98 7.87
C SER A 4 -36.79 -6.52 7.57
N LEU A 5 -37.17 -6.22 6.34
CA LEU A 5 -37.58 -4.89 5.90
C LEU A 5 -38.67 -4.28 6.84
N ASN A 6 -38.50 -3.02 7.22
CA ASN A 6 -39.29 -2.26 8.19
C ASN A 6 -39.25 -2.82 9.63
N GLN A 7 -38.43 -3.81 9.93
CA GLN A 7 -38.24 -4.26 11.30
C GLN A 7 -37.50 -3.19 12.11
N ARG A 8 -37.96 -3.01 13.34
CA ARG A 8 -37.22 -2.21 14.34
C ARG A 8 -36.37 -3.13 15.19
N VAL A 9 -35.11 -2.83 15.29
CA VAL A 9 -34.13 -3.57 16.09
C VAL A 9 -33.40 -2.53 16.94
N HIS A 10 -33.68 -2.51 18.26
CA HIS A 10 -33.22 -1.44 19.15
C HIS A 10 -33.58 -0.04 18.60
N GLY A 11 -32.68 0.93 18.58
CA GLY A 11 -32.92 2.28 18.05
C GLY A 11 -32.96 2.39 16.53
N PHE A 12 -32.82 1.28 15.79
CA PHE A 12 -32.69 1.27 14.33
C PHE A 12 -33.92 0.70 13.63
N VAL A 13 -34.20 1.23 12.43
CA VAL A 13 -35.21 0.67 11.52
C VAL A 13 -34.50 0.19 10.23
N VAL A 14 -34.85 -1.02 9.77
CA VAL A 14 -34.36 -1.57 8.50
C VAL A 14 -35.08 -0.89 7.36
N THR A 15 -34.38 -0.12 6.55
CA THR A 15 -34.94 0.64 5.42
C THR A 15 -34.84 -0.11 4.10
N ASP A 16 -33.88 -1.03 3.96
CA ASP A 16 -33.73 -1.87 2.77
C ASP A 16 -32.98 -3.17 3.09
N VAL A 17 -33.20 -4.22 2.28
CA VAL A 17 -32.54 -5.53 2.37
C VAL A 17 -32.23 -6.00 0.97
N GLN A 18 -30.95 -6.13 0.63
CA GLN A 18 -30.50 -6.43 -0.71
C GLN A 18 -29.55 -7.64 -0.71
N PRO A 19 -29.86 -8.75 -1.41
CA PRO A 19 -28.88 -9.80 -1.66
C PRO A 19 -27.69 -9.26 -2.45
N LEU A 20 -26.49 -9.64 -2.06
CA LEU A 20 -25.22 -9.29 -2.72
C LEU A 20 -24.42 -10.57 -3.00
N PRO A 21 -24.66 -11.23 -4.13
CA PRO A 21 -23.93 -12.44 -4.51
C PRO A 21 -22.43 -12.18 -4.67
N GLU A 22 -22.03 -10.98 -5.02
CA GLU A 22 -20.64 -10.55 -5.19
C GLU A 22 -19.78 -10.69 -3.92
N ILE A 23 -20.40 -10.62 -2.75
CA ILE A 23 -19.75 -10.83 -1.46
C ILE A 23 -20.25 -12.07 -0.72
N ASN A 24 -20.98 -12.97 -1.41
CA ASN A 24 -21.67 -14.13 -0.82
C ASN A 24 -22.55 -13.76 0.38
N GLY A 25 -23.25 -12.62 0.33
CA GLY A 25 -23.91 -12.07 1.49
C GLY A 25 -25.17 -11.27 1.20
N THR A 26 -25.59 -10.52 2.19
CA THR A 26 -26.77 -9.63 2.17
C THR A 26 -26.42 -8.28 2.78
N ALA A 27 -26.79 -7.20 2.12
CA ALA A 27 -26.74 -5.86 2.70
C ALA A 27 -28.07 -5.55 3.41
N PHE A 28 -27.98 -5.21 4.69
CA PHE A 28 -29.06 -4.62 5.49
C PHE A 28 -28.77 -3.14 5.66
N ILE A 29 -29.66 -2.29 5.13
CA ILE A 29 -29.52 -0.83 5.26
C ILE A 29 -30.47 -0.39 6.36
N LEU A 30 -29.93 0.32 7.36
CA LEU A 30 -30.64 0.73 8.55
C LEU A 30 -30.48 2.23 8.79
N LYS A 31 -31.43 2.79 9.53
CA LYS A 31 -31.39 4.18 9.97
C LYS A 31 -31.67 4.25 11.47
N HIS A 32 -30.86 4.96 12.22
CA HIS A 32 -31.12 5.24 13.61
C HIS A 32 -32.28 6.25 13.73
N GLU A 33 -33.37 5.91 14.42
CA GLU A 33 -34.62 6.67 14.39
C GLU A 33 -34.51 8.05 15.04
N LEU A 34 -33.69 8.17 16.10
CA LEU A 34 -33.53 9.45 16.82
C LEU A 34 -32.59 10.41 16.08
N SER A 35 -31.38 9.98 15.74
CA SER A 35 -30.35 10.86 15.16
C SER A 35 -30.39 10.95 13.65
N GLY A 36 -31.01 9.98 12.98
CA GLY A 36 -30.97 9.87 11.53
C GLY A 36 -29.65 9.28 10.97
N ALA A 37 -28.74 8.84 11.83
CA ALA A 37 -27.50 8.18 11.43
C ALA A 37 -27.80 6.98 10.53
N LYS A 38 -26.95 6.78 9.50
CA LYS A 38 -27.10 5.72 8.52
C LYS A 38 -26.15 4.57 8.87
N LEU A 39 -26.65 3.34 8.78
CA LEU A 39 -25.87 2.14 9.02
C LEU A 39 -26.14 1.10 7.94
N MET A 40 -25.08 0.42 7.47
CA MET A 40 -25.17 -0.73 6.60
C MET A 40 -24.47 -1.90 7.26
N HIS A 41 -25.12 -3.08 7.28
CA HIS A 41 -24.48 -4.34 7.61
C HIS A 41 -24.34 -5.19 6.35
N LEU A 42 -23.11 -5.44 5.94
CA LEU A 42 -22.74 -6.37 4.88
C LEU A 42 -22.52 -7.76 5.52
N ALA A 43 -23.59 -8.51 5.66
CA ALA A 43 -23.60 -9.80 6.33
C ALA A 43 -23.09 -10.90 5.40
N ASN A 44 -22.03 -11.58 5.78
CA ASN A 44 -21.47 -12.76 5.11
C ASN A 44 -20.74 -13.65 6.15
N ASP A 45 -20.05 -14.70 5.70
CA ASP A 45 -19.33 -15.67 6.54
C ASP A 45 -17.85 -15.34 6.77
N ASP A 46 -17.40 -14.12 6.43
CA ASP A 46 -16.01 -13.72 6.66
C ASP A 46 -15.75 -13.51 8.17
N ALA A 47 -14.78 -14.27 8.68
CA ALA A 47 -14.34 -14.16 10.05
C ALA A 47 -13.56 -12.85 10.32
N ASN A 48 -13.02 -12.20 9.29
CA ASN A 48 -12.32 -10.91 9.41
C ASN A 48 -13.32 -9.74 9.39
N LYS A 49 -13.95 -9.53 10.53
CA LYS A 49 -15.01 -8.53 10.71
C LYS A 49 -14.44 -7.13 10.60
N ALA A 50 -15.24 -6.20 10.05
CA ALA A 50 -14.86 -4.81 9.97
C ALA A 50 -15.97 -3.87 10.43
N PHE A 51 -15.54 -2.75 10.97
CA PHE A 51 -16.34 -1.58 11.28
C PHE A 51 -15.72 -0.36 10.62
N SER A 52 -16.55 0.53 10.12
CA SER A 52 -16.13 1.84 9.67
C SER A 52 -17.19 2.87 10.00
N ILE A 53 -16.78 4.04 10.47
CA ILE A 53 -17.63 5.24 10.50
C ILE A 53 -16.99 6.32 9.63
N ALA A 54 -17.79 6.97 8.79
CA ALA A 54 -17.35 8.03 7.91
C ALA A 54 -18.26 9.24 8.00
N PHE A 55 -17.70 10.41 7.74
CA PHE A 55 -18.43 11.69 7.73
C PHE A 55 -18.18 12.41 6.40
N ARG A 56 -19.19 13.14 5.91
CA ARG A 56 -18.97 14.10 4.82
C ARG A 56 -18.19 15.28 5.34
N THR A 57 -17.03 15.52 4.75
CA THR A 57 -16.08 16.56 5.17
C THR A 57 -15.58 17.36 3.97
N PRO A 58 -16.49 18.05 3.22
CA PRO A 58 -16.06 18.86 2.07
C PRO A 58 -15.30 20.10 2.54
N PRO A 59 -14.02 20.29 2.13
CA PRO A 59 -13.23 21.46 2.47
C PRO A 59 -13.77 22.74 1.86
N GLN A 60 -13.42 23.89 2.45
CA GLN A 60 -13.76 25.23 1.94
C GLN A 60 -12.52 26.11 1.68
N ASP A 61 -11.37 25.60 2.04
CA ASP A 61 -10.07 26.23 1.88
C ASP A 61 -8.97 25.17 1.90
N ASP A 62 -7.72 25.60 1.69
CA ASP A 62 -6.55 24.72 1.68
C ASP A 62 -5.91 24.53 3.08
N THR A 63 -6.66 24.73 4.17
CA THR A 63 -6.12 24.58 5.54
C THR A 63 -5.91 23.14 5.96
N GLY A 64 -6.46 22.17 5.22
CA GLY A 64 -6.37 20.75 5.59
C GLY A 64 -7.07 20.40 6.89
N VAL A 65 -8.07 21.20 7.29
CA VAL A 65 -8.73 21.06 8.60
C VAL A 65 -9.24 19.65 8.89
N PHE A 66 -9.76 18.96 7.88
CA PHE A 66 -10.27 17.59 8.05
C PHE A 66 -9.16 16.54 8.16
N HIS A 67 -8.02 16.75 7.52
CA HIS A 67 -6.83 15.92 7.68
C HIS A 67 -6.21 16.11 9.09
N ILE A 68 -6.11 17.36 9.53
CA ILE A 68 -5.67 17.66 10.90
C ILE A 68 -6.64 17.07 11.93
N LEU A 69 -7.97 17.13 11.69
CA LEU A 69 -8.98 16.50 12.54
C LEU A 69 -8.84 14.98 12.54
N GLU A 70 -8.59 14.36 11.38
CA GLU A 70 -8.37 12.91 11.27
C GLU A 70 -7.28 12.44 12.23
N HIS A 71 -6.12 13.08 12.21
CA HIS A 71 -5.01 12.78 13.12
C HIS A 71 -5.39 13.07 14.58
N SER A 72 -5.93 14.25 14.82
CA SER A 72 -6.13 14.81 16.16
C SER A 72 -7.17 14.08 16.99
N VAL A 73 -8.27 13.61 16.38
CA VAL A 73 -9.32 12.90 17.14
C VAL A 73 -8.79 11.59 17.72
N LEU A 74 -7.78 10.99 17.10
CA LEU A 74 -7.13 9.77 17.58
C LEU A 74 -6.04 10.02 18.65
N CYS A 75 -5.82 11.29 19.07
CA CYS A 75 -4.87 11.68 20.11
C CYS A 75 -5.51 11.75 21.51
N GLY A 76 -6.38 10.77 21.79
CA GLY A 76 -7.12 10.64 23.06
C GLY A 76 -8.52 11.23 23.04
N SER A 77 -9.33 10.74 23.96
CA SER A 77 -10.74 11.11 24.09
C SER A 77 -11.16 11.21 25.57
N ASP A 78 -12.39 11.61 25.82
CA ASP A 78 -12.89 11.78 27.20
C ASP A 78 -12.87 10.47 27.99
N LYS A 79 -13.25 9.37 27.36
CA LYS A 79 -13.23 8.03 27.97
C LYS A 79 -11.84 7.40 27.99
N PHE A 80 -11.04 7.68 26.99
CA PHE A 80 -9.70 7.11 26.78
C PHE A 80 -8.63 8.22 26.74
N PRO A 81 -8.27 8.83 27.90
CA PRO A 81 -7.43 10.03 27.96
C PRO A 81 -5.92 9.75 27.78
N VAL A 82 -5.56 8.68 27.08
CA VAL A 82 -4.18 8.38 26.68
C VAL A 82 -3.78 9.23 25.46
N LYS A 83 -2.48 9.49 25.28
CA LYS A 83 -1.99 10.34 24.18
C LYS A 83 -2.10 9.68 22.81
N GLU A 84 -1.76 8.41 22.75
CA GLU A 84 -1.69 7.63 21.51
C GLU A 84 -2.44 6.30 21.65
N PRO A 85 -3.80 6.32 21.75
CA PRO A 85 -4.59 5.09 21.84
C PRO A 85 -4.29 4.14 20.66
N PHE A 86 -4.03 4.71 19.49
CA PHE A 86 -3.69 3.97 18.27
C PHE A 86 -2.46 3.05 18.48
N VAL A 87 -1.36 3.59 19.02
CA VAL A 87 -0.13 2.81 19.27
C VAL A 87 -0.34 1.75 20.34
N ASP A 88 -1.14 2.05 21.38
CA ASP A 88 -1.47 1.07 22.42
C ASP A 88 -2.34 -0.07 21.88
N LEU A 89 -3.28 0.21 20.99
CA LEU A 89 -4.06 -0.81 20.29
C LEU A 89 -3.19 -1.67 19.37
N LEU A 90 -2.23 -1.10 18.65
CA LEU A 90 -1.26 -1.87 17.86
C LEU A 90 -0.49 -2.90 18.71
N LYS A 91 -0.23 -2.59 19.98
CA LYS A 91 0.50 -3.46 20.91
C LYS A 91 -0.37 -4.54 21.57
N SER A 92 -1.69 -4.39 21.61
CA SER A 92 -2.54 -5.16 22.52
C SER A 92 -3.85 -5.69 21.93
N SER A 93 -4.10 -5.49 20.64
CA SER A 93 -5.34 -5.87 19.93
C SER A 93 -5.10 -7.04 18.97
N MET A 94 -6.18 -7.71 18.57
CA MET A 94 -6.21 -8.70 17.48
C MET A 94 -6.57 -8.08 16.13
N GLN A 95 -6.37 -6.76 15.99
CA GLN A 95 -6.68 -6.04 14.78
C GLN A 95 -5.93 -6.62 13.55
N THR A 96 -6.62 -6.66 12.44
CA THR A 96 -6.07 -6.95 11.10
C THR A 96 -5.93 -5.69 10.26
N PHE A 97 -6.68 -4.64 10.63
CA PHE A 97 -6.60 -3.31 10.06
C PHE A 97 -6.95 -2.26 11.10
N LEU A 98 -6.18 -1.19 11.16
CA LEU A 98 -6.36 -0.06 12.06
C LEU A 98 -5.80 1.18 11.37
N ASN A 99 -6.64 2.13 10.97
CA ASN A 99 -6.23 3.38 10.32
C ASN A 99 -7.33 4.44 10.41
N ALA A 100 -7.05 5.63 9.89
CA ALA A 100 -8.00 6.66 9.51
C ALA A 100 -7.62 7.18 8.12
N MET A 101 -8.54 7.79 7.39
CA MET A 101 -8.34 8.20 6.01
C MET A 101 -9.14 9.45 5.69
N THR A 102 -8.49 10.48 5.19
CA THR A 102 -9.13 11.68 4.64
C THR A 102 -9.08 11.65 3.10
N PHE A 103 -10.24 11.86 2.49
CA PHE A 103 -10.45 11.97 1.05
C PHE A 103 -10.88 13.39 0.70
N SER A 104 -11.07 13.69 -0.57
CA SER A 104 -11.44 15.04 -1.03
C SER A 104 -12.79 15.57 -0.48
N ASP A 105 -13.68 14.70 0.04
CA ASP A 105 -15.01 15.07 0.49
C ASP A 105 -15.55 14.30 1.70
N LYS A 106 -14.74 13.38 2.24
CA LYS A 106 -15.09 12.54 3.39
C LYS A 106 -13.87 12.18 4.22
N THR A 107 -14.11 11.90 5.51
CA THR A 107 -13.12 11.33 6.42
C THR A 107 -13.68 10.04 7.02
N MET A 108 -12.88 8.98 7.04
CA MET A 108 -13.28 7.63 7.37
C MET A 108 -12.38 7.01 8.44
N TYR A 109 -12.98 6.29 9.37
CA TYR A 109 -12.32 5.65 10.52
C TYR A 109 -12.61 4.15 10.52
N PRO A 110 -11.84 3.35 9.76
CA PRO A 110 -12.05 1.91 9.63
C PRO A 110 -11.17 1.11 10.58
N VAL A 111 -11.75 0.03 11.10
CA VAL A 111 -11.03 -1.01 11.86
C VAL A 111 -11.50 -2.39 11.44
N ALA A 112 -10.61 -3.39 11.55
CA ALA A 112 -10.97 -4.79 11.34
C ALA A 112 -10.27 -5.70 12.34
N SER A 113 -10.97 -6.77 12.75
CA SER A 113 -10.45 -7.80 13.65
C SER A 113 -11.12 -9.14 13.37
N THR A 114 -10.36 -10.22 13.51
CA THR A 114 -10.91 -11.58 13.47
C THR A 114 -11.67 -11.92 14.75
N ASN A 115 -11.38 -11.26 15.85
CA ASN A 115 -12.02 -11.47 17.15
C ASN A 115 -13.17 -10.48 17.38
N GLU A 116 -14.37 -10.98 17.67
CA GLU A 116 -15.56 -10.13 17.83
C GLU A 116 -15.45 -9.19 19.05
N GLN A 117 -14.93 -9.66 20.18
CA GLN A 117 -14.78 -8.79 21.35
C GLN A 117 -13.76 -7.68 21.09
N ASP A 118 -12.70 -7.99 20.38
CA ASP A 118 -11.72 -6.98 19.96
C ASP A 118 -12.33 -5.94 19.02
N LEU A 119 -13.18 -6.38 18.08
CA LEU A 119 -13.89 -5.44 17.21
C LEU A 119 -14.73 -4.45 18.03
N PHE A 120 -15.48 -4.92 19.04
CA PHE A 120 -16.23 -4.03 19.94
C PHE A 120 -15.32 -3.10 20.74
N ASN A 121 -14.15 -3.58 21.18
CA ASN A 121 -13.15 -2.76 21.87
C ASN A 121 -12.62 -1.64 20.95
N LEU A 122 -12.29 -1.99 19.70
CA LEU A 122 -11.84 -1.04 18.68
C LEU A 122 -12.94 -0.02 18.35
N MET A 123 -14.19 -0.48 18.17
CA MET A 123 -15.34 0.39 17.94
C MET A 123 -15.56 1.38 19.09
N ASP A 124 -15.41 0.93 20.34
CA ASP A 124 -15.57 1.77 21.53
C ASP A 124 -14.55 2.92 21.55
N VAL A 125 -13.28 2.60 21.28
CA VAL A 125 -12.21 3.61 21.22
C VAL A 125 -12.43 4.59 20.07
N TYR A 126 -12.76 4.09 18.89
CA TYR A 126 -12.93 4.93 17.70
C TYR A 126 -14.18 5.82 17.76
N LEU A 127 -15.29 5.29 18.27
CA LEU A 127 -16.52 6.08 18.42
C LEU A 127 -16.35 7.17 19.48
N ASP A 128 -15.69 6.89 20.61
CA ASP A 128 -15.40 7.93 21.59
C ASP A 128 -14.41 8.96 21.04
N ALA A 129 -13.40 8.53 20.29
CA ALA A 129 -12.43 9.41 19.64
C ALA A 129 -13.10 10.40 18.66
N VAL A 130 -14.00 9.93 17.80
CA VAL A 130 -14.62 10.80 16.79
C VAL A 130 -15.73 11.72 17.36
N PHE A 131 -16.41 11.32 18.44
CA PHE A 131 -17.47 12.13 19.02
C PHE A 131 -17.06 12.96 20.24
N HIS A 132 -16.11 12.49 21.04
CA HIS A 132 -15.64 13.14 22.28
C HIS A 132 -14.11 13.26 22.32
N PRO A 133 -13.46 13.78 21.27
CA PRO A 133 -12.00 13.88 21.22
C PRO A 133 -11.46 14.86 22.26
N ALA A 134 -10.26 14.59 22.75
CA ALA A 134 -9.56 15.44 23.72
C ALA A 134 -9.21 16.85 23.18
N ILE A 135 -9.42 17.10 21.90
CA ILE A 135 -9.11 18.38 21.23
C ILE A 135 -9.80 19.59 21.88
N TYR A 136 -10.95 19.40 22.51
CA TYR A 136 -11.68 20.47 23.19
C TYR A 136 -11.03 20.93 24.47
N HIS A 137 -10.15 20.13 25.07
CA HIS A 137 -9.51 20.39 26.35
C HIS A 137 -8.00 20.48 26.25
N LYS A 138 -7.40 20.03 25.12
CA LYS A 138 -5.97 19.97 24.89
C LYS A 138 -5.59 20.66 23.57
N LYS A 139 -5.41 21.98 23.59
CA LYS A 139 -4.95 22.75 22.42
C LYS A 139 -3.63 22.19 21.85
N ALA A 140 -2.76 21.64 22.70
CA ALA A 140 -1.50 21.04 22.30
C ALA A 140 -1.63 19.92 21.24
N VAL A 141 -2.78 19.23 21.16
CA VAL A 141 -3.04 18.25 20.10
C VAL A 141 -3.13 18.93 18.74
N PHE A 142 -3.83 20.07 18.65
CA PHE A 142 -3.87 20.88 17.44
C PHE A 142 -2.48 21.40 17.04
N GLU A 143 -1.69 21.85 18.00
CA GLU A 143 -0.34 22.36 17.78
C GLU A 143 0.62 21.25 17.32
N GLN A 144 0.47 20.05 17.86
CA GLN A 144 1.26 18.88 17.47
C GLN A 144 0.90 18.37 16.07
N GLU A 145 -0.39 18.09 15.84
CA GLU A 145 -0.85 17.44 14.60
C GLU A 145 -1.00 18.43 13.45
N GLY A 146 -1.47 19.66 13.72
CA GLY A 146 -1.68 20.68 12.71
C GLY A 146 -0.41 21.48 12.44
N TRP A 147 -0.22 22.55 13.21
CA TRP A 147 0.93 23.44 13.06
C TRP A 147 1.20 24.31 14.30
N HIS A 148 2.47 24.68 14.47
CA HIS A 148 2.95 25.65 15.46
C HIS A 148 4.21 26.34 14.93
N TYR A 149 4.60 27.46 15.57
CA TYR A 149 5.90 28.09 15.32
C TYR A 149 7.00 27.36 16.08
N GLU A 150 8.17 27.22 15.43
CA GLU A 150 9.37 26.72 16.07
C GLU A 150 10.58 27.53 15.63
N LEU A 151 11.63 27.58 16.49
CA LEU A 151 12.90 28.21 16.16
C LEU A 151 13.97 27.13 15.96
N GLU A 152 14.30 26.89 14.69
CA GLU A 152 15.42 26.03 14.33
C GLU A 152 16.76 26.78 14.44
N GLU A 153 17.79 26.11 14.95
CA GLU A 153 19.17 26.62 14.93
C GLU A 153 19.74 26.41 13.53
N ALA A 154 20.09 27.51 12.85
CA ALA A 154 20.79 27.42 11.59
C ALA A 154 22.26 27.01 11.84
N GLU A 155 22.86 26.26 10.90
CA GLU A 155 24.29 25.93 10.98
C GLU A 155 25.13 27.19 11.21
N ALA A 156 25.90 27.20 12.29
CA ALA A 156 26.79 28.33 12.64
C ALA A 156 28.17 28.13 12.02
N GLU A 157 28.73 29.18 11.43
CA GLU A 157 30.17 29.20 11.13
C GLU A 157 30.98 29.11 12.44
N GLU A 158 32.11 28.43 12.38
CA GLU A 158 32.98 28.15 13.55
C GLU A 158 33.27 29.45 14.36
N GLY A 159 32.66 29.57 15.53
CA GLY A 159 32.83 30.71 16.46
C GLY A 159 31.73 31.77 16.43
N GLN A 160 30.60 31.53 15.74
CA GLN A 160 29.38 32.36 15.83
C GLN A 160 28.30 31.57 16.57
N ASP A 161 27.45 32.27 17.34
CA ASP A 161 26.22 31.68 17.86
C ASP A 161 25.30 31.34 16.67
N PRO A 162 24.65 30.14 16.64
CA PRO A 162 23.74 29.77 15.57
C PRO A 162 22.61 30.78 15.42
N ALA A 163 22.35 31.20 14.20
CA ALA A 163 21.21 32.07 13.93
C ALA A 163 19.92 31.24 14.05
N ARG A 164 18.97 31.69 14.84
CA ARG A 164 17.66 31.06 14.98
C ARG A 164 16.76 31.46 13.81
N LYS A 165 16.16 30.49 13.15
CA LYS A 165 15.20 30.68 12.07
C LYS A 165 13.80 30.30 12.53
N LEU A 166 12.84 31.19 12.34
CA LEU A 166 11.42 30.88 12.56
C LEU A 166 10.93 29.94 11.46
N VAL A 167 10.32 28.83 11.85
CA VAL A 167 9.72 27.85 10.94
C VAL A 167 8.30 27.48 11.40
N TYR A 168 7.52 26.90 10.49
CA TYR A 168 6.33 26.15 10.85
C TYR A 168 6.72 24.68 11.08
N ASN A 169 6.13 24.06 12.10
CA ASN A 169 6.28 22.64 12.39
C ASN A 169 4.90 22.06 12.78
N GLY A 170 4.71 20.76 12.58
CA GLY A 170 3.49 20.01 12.86
C GLY A 170 3.45 18.76 12.02
N VAL A 171 2.75 17.71 12.47
CA VAL A 171 2.74 16.41 11.80
C VAL A 171 2.16 16.55 10.40
N VAL A 172 0.92 17.03 10.25
CA VAL A 172 0.23 17.20 8.96
C VAL A 172 0.94 18.25 8.09
N PHE A 173 1.43 19.35 8.70
CA PHE A 173 2.19 20.35 7.94
C PHE A 173 3.43 19.74 7.25
N ASN A 174 4.20 18.93 7.99
CA ASN A 174 5.41 18.30 7.46
C ASN A 174 5.07 17.19 6.44
N GLU A 175 3.99 16.44 6.68
CA GLU A 175 3.51 15.41 5.76
C GLU A 175 3.10 16.03 4.41
N MET A 176 2.29 17.07 4.43
CA MET A 176 1.82 17.74 3.21
C MET A 176 2.93 18.47 2.47
N LYS A 177 3.88 19.07 3.20
CA LYS A 177 5.12 19.59 2.58
C LYS A 177 5.89 18.50 1.83
N GLY A 178 5.93 17.29 2.38
CA GLY A 178 6.52 16.13 1.72
C GLY A 178 5.68 15.63 0.53
N ALA A 179 4.37 15.49 0.69
CA ALA A 179 3.46 14.99 -0.34
C ALA A 179 3.44 15.91 -1.58
N LEU A 180 3.39 17.22 -1.38
CA LEU A 180 3.41 18.23 -2.45
C LEU A 180 4.82 18.54 -2.99
N SER A 181 5.83 17.79 -2.59
CA SER A 181 7.15 17.78 -3.24
C SER A 181 7.21 16.86 -4.47
N ASP A 182 6.20 16.00 -4.68
CA ASP A 182 6.05 15.17 -5.88
C ASP A 182 5.26 15.90 -6.97
N SER A 183 5.81 15.95 -8.18
CA SER A 183 5.18 16.66 -9.30
C SER A 183 3.88 16.01 -9.79
N SER A 184 3.73 14.69 -9.62
CA SER A 184 2.49 13.98 -9.97
C SER A 184 1.36 14.31 -9.01
N SER A 185 1.65 14.44 -7.71
CA SER A 185 0.69 14.87 -6.69
C SER A 185 0.23 16.30 -6.94
N VAL A 186 1.16 17.21 -7.24
CA VAL A 186 0.84 18.61 -7.61
C VAL A 186 0.00 18.68 -8.90
N LEU A 187 0.32 17.83 -9.89
CA LEU A 187 -0.46 17.77 -11.12
C LEU A 187 -1.91 17.34 -10.86
N TYR A 188 -2.10 16.29 -10.03
CA TYR A 188 -3.44 15.80 -9.71
C TYR A 188 -4.28 16.87 -9.00
N ASP A 189 -3.71 17.52 -8.00
CA ASP A 189 -4.36 18.61 -7.27
C ASP A 189 -4.75 19.77 -8.21
N GLU A 190 -3.81 20.29 -9.01
CA GLU A 190 -4.06 21.39 -9.93
C GLU A 190 -5.07 21.01 -11.04
N LEU A 191 -5.09 19.74 -11.46
CA LEU A 191 -6.05 19.24 -12.43
C LEU A 191 -7.46 19.16 -11.81
N GLN A 192 -7.57 18.68 -10.56
CA GLN A 192 -8.82 18.66 -9.81
C GLN A 192 -9.38 20.06 -9.60
N LYS A 193 -8.55 21.03 -9.19
CA LYS A 193 -8.90 22.44 -9.06
C LYS A 193 -9.37 23.04 -10.38
N ALA A 194 -8.71 22.69 -11.48
CA ALA A 194 -9.09 23.16 -12.81
C ALA A 194 -10.42 22.59 -13.31
N LEU A 195 -10.78 21.36 -12.91
CA LEU A 195 -12.05 20.71 -13.24
C LEU A 195 -13.21 21.18 -12.35
N PHE A 196 -12.95 21.52 -11.10
CA PHE A 196 -13.99 21.77 -10.09
C PHE A 196 -13.81 23.09 -9.33
N PRO A 197 -13.60 24.24 -10.04
CA PRO A 197 -13.21 25.50 -9.41
C PRO A 197 -14.24 26.11 -8.45
N ASP A 198 -15.52 25.73 -8.53
CA ASP A 198 -16.60 26.34 -7.76
C ASP A 198 -17.13 25.40 -6.63
N THR A 199 -16.45 24.31 -6.34
CA THR A 199 -16.88 23.28 -5.38
C THR A 199 -15.81 23.00 -4.34
N ALA A 200 -16.10 22.10 -3.39
CA ALA A 200 -15.13 21.63 -2.40
C ALA A 200 -13.86 21.02 -3.03
N TYR A 201 -13.97 20.48 -4.22
CA TYR A 201 -12.84 19.87 -4.94
C TYR A 201 -11.86 20.92 -5.54
N ALA A 202 -12.14 22.21 -5.38
CA ALA A 202 -11.20 23.29 -5.69
C ALA A 202 -10.08 23.40 -4.65
N PHE A 203 -10.17 22.70 -3.54
CA PHE A 203 -9.24 22.77 -2.42
C PHE A 203 -8.51 21.45 -2.19
N GLU A 204 -7.24 21.53 -1.74
CA GLU A 204 -6.49 20.36 -1.31
C GLU A 204 -6.97 19.91 0.08
N SER A 205 -7.62 18.77 0.15
CA SER A 205 -8.22 18.26 1.40
C SER A 205 -7.20 17.94 2.49
N GLY A 206 -5.98 17.57 2.07
CA GLY A 206 -4.84 17.36 2.97
C GLY A 206 -4.27 18.67 3.53
N GLY A 207 -4.55 19.80 2.87
CA GLY A 207 -4.00 21.10 3.16
C GLY A 207 -2.71 21.40 2.39
N THR A 208 -2.46 22.67 2.16
CA THR A 208 -1.20 23.12 1.56
C THR A 208 -0.27 23.74 2.61
N PRO A 209 1.05 23.74 2.42
CA PRO A 209 1.97 24.41 3.34
C PRO A 209 1.66 25.88 3.55
N GLU A 210 1.05 26.55 2.57
CA GLU A 210 0.60 27.94 2.66
C GLU A 210 -0.75 28.08 3.40
N GLY A 211 -1.64 27.11 3.24
CA GLY A 211 -2.99 27.11 3.80
C GLY A 211 -3.01 26.67 5.28
N ILE A 212 -2.34 25.60 5.62
CA ILE A 212 -2.34 24.99 6.96
C ILE A 212 -2.07 26.02 8.07
N PRO A 213 -1.04 26.92 7.98
CA PRO A 213 -0.76 27.89 9.03
C PRO A 213 -1.81 29.00 9.18
N THR A 214 -2.82 29.04 8.33
CA THR A 214 -3.92 30.01 8.45
C THR A 214 -5.08 29.47 9.29
N LEU A 215 -5.09 28.16 9.59
CA LEU A 215 -6.11 27.53 10.41
C LEU A 215 -6.00 27.97 11.87
N THR A 216 -7.10 28.50 12.40
CA THR A 216 -7.19 28.84 13.82
C THR A 216 -7.74 27.68 14.64
N TYR A 217 -7.38 27.61 15.92
CA TYR A 217 -7.90 26.57 16.81
C TYR A 217 -9.43 26.62 16.95
N GLU A 218 -10.02 27.80 17.00
CA GLU A 218 -11.48 27.97 17.05
C GLU A 218 -12.16 27.49 15.76
N GLY A 219 -11.60 27.83 14.60
CA GLY A 219 -12.09 27.35 13.30
C GLY A 219 -12.04 25.84 13.19
N TYR A 220 -10.93 25.25 13.62
CA TYR A 220 -10.73 23.80 13.68
C TYR A 220 -11.79 23.12 14.58
N LEU A 221 -12.08 23.63 15.77
CA LEU A 221 -13.11 23.08 16.64
C LEU A 221 -14.52 23.24 16.07
N ASP A 222 -14.79 24.34 15.35
CA ASP A 222 -16.11 24.55 14.73
C ASP A 222 -16.35 23.62 13.54
N GLU A 223 -15.30 23.25 12.80
CA GLU A 223 -15.40 22.27 11.73
C GLU A 223 -15.68 20.84 12.27
N HIS A 224 -15.05 20.47 13.39
CA HIS A 224 -15.40 19.22 14.07
C HIS A 224 -16.87 19.21 14.49
N ARG A 225 -17.35 20.24 15.23
CA ARG A 225 -18.76 20.34 15.66
C ARG A 225 -19.74 20.34 14.49
N ARG A 226 -19.33 20.86 13.34
CA ARG A 226 -20.17 20.95 12.13
C ARG A 226 -20.33 19.60 11.44
N HIS A 227 -19.26 18.84 11.30
CA HIS A 227 -19.23 17.68 10.43
C HIS A 227 -19.28 16.34 11.17
N TYR A 228 -18.78 16.26 12.39
CA TYR A 228 -18.78 15.02 13.19
C TYR A 228 -20.07 14.87 13.98
N GLN A 229 -21.19 14.81 13.25
CA GLN A 229 -22.54 14.64 13.79
C GLN A 229 -23.12 13.31 13.30
N LEU A 230 -23.93 12.66 14.14
CA LEU A 230 -24.59 11.40 13.78
C LEU A 230 -25.45 11.52 12.52
N SER A 231 -26.15 12.64 12.33
CA SER A 231 -26.95 12.90 11.12
C SER A 231 -26.12 12.98 9.83
N ASN A 232 -24.79 13.18 9.93
CA ASN A 232 -23.82 13.23 8.84
C ASN A 232 -22.99 11.95 8.73
N SER A 233 -23.23 10.95 9.59
CA SER A 233 -22.42 9.73 9.66
C SER A 233 -22.94 8.61 8.77
N TYR A 234 -22.01 7.82 8.27
CA TYR A 234 -22.21 6.59 7.49
C TYR A 234 -21.42 5.46 8.16
N THR A 235 -22.14 4.53 8.77
CA THR A 235 -21.52 3.39 9.45
C THR A 235 -21.65 2.14 8.61
N VAL A 236 -20.57 1.39 8.45
CA VAL A 236 -20.57 0.07 7.80
C VAL A 236 -20.07 -0.97 8.79
N LEU A 237 -20.83 -2.03 8.96
CA LEU A 237 -20.45 -3.28 9.63
C LEU A 237 -20.30 -4.37 8.56
N TYR A 238 -19.30 -5.23 8.67
CA TYR A 238 -19.02 -6.28 7.69
C TYR A 238 -18.63 -7.58 8.39
N GLY A 239 -19.03 -8.71 7.79
CA GLY A 239 -18.59 -10.04 8.19
C GLY A 239 -19.60 -10.82 9.03
N ASP A 240 -19.14 -11.95 9.57
CA ASP A 240 -19.91 -12.81 10.48
C ASP A 240 -20.00 -12.18 11.88
N LEU A 241 -20.99 -11.31 12.05
CA LEU A 241 -21.21 -10.49 13.23
C LEU A 241 -22.63 -10.70 13.79
N ASP A 242 -22.74 -10.80 15.12
CA ASP A 242 -24.06 -10.72 15.78
C ASP A 242 -24.63 -9.30 15.67
N ILE A 243 -25.41 -9.08 14.61
CA ILE A 243 -25.97 -7.75 14.30
C ILE A 243 -26.92 -7.26 15.40
N GLU A 244 -27.68 -8.13 16.06
CA GLU A 244 -28.61 -7.73 17.11
C GLU A 244 -27.84 -7.17 18.32
N ARG A 245 -26.76 -7.86 18.71
CA ARG A 245 -25.84 -7.40 19.74
C ARG A 245 -25.15 -6.09 19.35
N ALA A 246 -24.70 -5.97 18.10
CA ALA A 246 -24.01 -4.78 17.62
C ALA A 246 -24.95 -3.55 17.61
N LEU A 247 -26.18 -3.69 17.12
CA LEU A 247 -27.16 -2.59 17.10
C LEU A 247 -27.57 -2.16 18.50
N ALA A 248 -27.82 -3.11 19.43
CA ALA A 248 -28.09 -2.80 20.82
C ALA A 248 -26.95 -2.00 21.47
N TRP A 249 -25.71 -2.46 21.23
CA TRP A 249 -24.52 -1.85 21.77
C TRP A 249 -24.27 -0.43 21.22
N LEU A 250 -24.44 -0.24 19.89
CA LEU A 250 -24.33 1.07 19.24
C LEU A 250 -25.37 2.05 19.72
N ASP A 251 -26.64 1.64 19.81
CA ASP A 251 -27.74 2.48 20.28
C ASP A 251 -27.53 2.92 21.73
N GLU A 252 -27.35 1.96 22.63
CA GLU A 252 -27.35 2.22 24.07
C GLU A 252 -26.09 2.95 24.56
N ARG A 253 -24.93 2.68 23.94
CA ARG A 253 -23.64 3.20 24.42
C ARG A 253 -23.15 4.44 23.70
N HIS A 254 -23.55 4.61 22.41
CA HIS A 254 -23.01 5.66 21.56
C HIS A 254 -24.11 6.51 20.91
N PHE A 255 -24.96 5.97 20.05
CA PHE A 255 -25.80 6.79 19.18
C PHE A 255 -26.88 7.58 19.95
N THR A 256 -27.58 6.95 20.87
CA THR A 256 -28.55 7.67 21.69
C THR A 256 -27.91 8.70 22.64
N PRO A 257 -26.83 8.39 23.41
CA PRO A 257 -26.14 9.37 24.26
C PRO A 257 -25.55 10.53 23.47
N VAL A 258 -24.86 10.26 22.34
CA VAL A 258 -24.27 11.29 21.46
C VAL A 258 -25.40 12.20 20.92
N HIS A 259 -26.49 11.63 20.42
CA HIS A 259 -27.63 12.41 19.93
C HIS A 259 -28.21 13.35 21.00
N GLU A 260 -28.37 12.88 22.20
CA GLU A 260 -28.84 13.70 23.32
C GLU A 260 -27.88 14.85 23.65
N GLU A 261 -26.60 14.63 23.50
CA GLU A 261 -25.56 15.65 23.66
C GLU A 261 -25.60 16.67 22.52
N GLU A 262 -25.69 16.21 21.27
CA GLU A 262 -25.86 17.09 20.11
C GLU A 262 -27.05 18.03 20.25
N LEU A 263 -28.18 17.52 20.75
CA LEU A 263 -29.37 18.34 21.01
C LEU A 263 -29.13 19.40 22.11
N ARG A 264 -28.43 19.05 23.19
CA ARG A 264 -28.04 20.00 24.24
C ARG A 264 -27.13 21.10 23.69
N ASN A 265 -26.09 20.71 22.94
CA ASN A 265 -25.13 21.63 22.33
C ASN A 265 -25.81 22.60 21.33
N GLN A 266 -26.77 22.13 20.55
CA GLN A 266 -27.56 22.94 19.63
C GLN A 266 -28.45 23.94 20.37
N GLU A 267 -29.07 23.54 21.50
CA GLU A 267 -29.91 24.41 22.32
C GLU A 267 -29.07 25.51 23.00
N GLU A 268 -27.91 25.16 23.57
CA GLU A 268 -26.96 26.11 24.16
C GLU A 268 -26.49 27.16 23.14
N ARG A 269 -26.15 26.73 21.91
CA ARG A 269 -25.78 27.65 20.83
C ARG A 269 -26.95 28.59 20.48
N ARG A 270 -28.15 28.07 20.40
CA ARG A 270 -29.35 28.85 20.11
C ARG A 270 -29.61 29.88 21.21
N GLU A 271 -29.46 29.50 22.48
CA GLU A 271 -29.61 30.42 23.61
C GLU A 271 -28.52 31.50 23.63
N ALA A 272 -27.31 31.18 23.16
CA ALA A 272 -26.23 32.12 22.99
C ALA A 272 -26.41 33.03 21.76
N GLY A 273 -27.45 32.83 20.95
CA GLY A 273 -27.72 33.59 19.72
C GLY A 273 -26.77 33.27 18.56
N ALA A 274 -26.10 32.10 18.62
CA ALA A 274 -25.21 31.63 17.54
C ALA A 274 -26.00 30.81 16.52
N ASP A 275 -25.58 30.84 15.27
CA ASP A 275 -26.17 30.03 14.20
C ASP A 275 -25.88 28.53 14.41
N PRO A 276 -26.81 27.63 13.98
CA PRO A 276 -26.55 26.20 14.01
C PRO A 276 -25.42 25.81 13.07
N LEU A 277 -24.53 24.92 13.53
CA LEU A 277 -23.48 24.35 12.70
C LEU A 277 -24.02 23.12 11.96
N LEU A 278 -24.48 23.31 10.74
CA LEU A 278 -25.00 22.24 9.89
C LEU A 278 -23.89 21.70 8.98
N PRO A 279 -23.82 20.37 8.77
CA PRO A 279 -22.91 19.78 7.81
C PRO A 279 -23.10 20.38 6.41
N ARG A 280 -22.02 20.62 5.71
CA ARG A 280 -22.07 21.16 4.34
C ARG A 280 -22.46 20.09 3.34
N ALA A 281 -23.14 20.51 2.29
CA ALA A 281 -23.44 19.66 1.16
C ALA A 281 -22.25 19.55 0.21
N ILE A 282 -22.14 18.43 -0.49
CA ILE A 282 -21.18 18.26 -1.59
C ILE A 282 -21.90 18.67 -2.87
N GLU A 283 -21.48 19.79 -3.45
CA GLU A 283 -22.10 20.35 -4.66
C GLU A 283 -21.46 19.77 -5.92
N ALA A 284 -22.22 19.75 -7.04
CA ALA A 284 -21.72 19.37 -8.34
C ALA A 284 -21.24 20.60 -9.11
N GLN A 285 -20.11 20.46 -9.81
CA GLN A 285 -19.56 21.48 -10.70
C GLN A 285 -20.36 21.55 -12.01
N THR A 286 -20.68 22.75 -12.43
CA THR A 286 -21.15 22.96 -13.80
C THR A 286 -19.99 22.80 -14.79
N PRO A 287 -20.23 22.29 -16.01
CA PRO A 287 -19.14 22.03 -16.95
C PRO A 287 -18.26 23.27 -17.22
N VAL A 288 -16.95 23.07 -17.11
CA VAL A 288 -15.90 24.06 -17.38
C VAL A 288 -14.87 23.52 -18.37
N CYS A 289 -14.22 24.41 -19.12
CA CYS A 289 -13.17 24.02 -20.08
C CYS A 289 -11.92 24.89 -19.84
N ASN A 290 -11.00 24.37 -19.05
CA ASN A 290 -9.78 25.04 -18.59
C ASN A 290 -8.54 24.34 -19.16
N LEU A 291 -8.07 24.76 -20.33
CA LEU A 291 -6.98 24.13 -21.06
C LEU A 291 -5.71 24.95 -21.04
N GLY A 292 -4.57 24.27 -21.02
CA GLY A 292 -3.25 24.85 -21.13
C GLY A 292 -2.79 25.60 -19.89
N LEU A 293 -3.27 25.19 -18.70
CA LEU A 293 -2.82 25.77 -17.43
C LEU A 293 -1.41 25.30 -17.10
N THR A 294 -0.68 26.14 -16.36
CA THR A 294 0.70 25.87 -15.97
C THR A 294 0.91 26.17 -14.51
N LYS A 295 1.53 25.23 -13.78
CA LYS A 295 2.02 25.40 -12.42
C LYS A 295 3.54 25.29 -12.44
N THR A 296 4.24 26.28 -11.91
CA THR A 296 5.69 26.16 -11.68
C THR A 296 5.97 25.43 -10.39
N MET A 297 6.98 24.58 -10.37
CA MET A 297 7.40 23.83 -9.19
C MET A 297 8.92 23.76 -9.12
N ARG A 298 9.49 24.00 -7.94
CA ARG A 298 10.94 23.80 -7.73
C ARG A 298 11.24 22.29 -7.66
N THR A 299 11.71 21.75 -8.75
CA THR A 299 12.08 20.34 -8.88
C THR A 299 13.08 20.16 -10.03
N ALA A 300 13.65 18.96 -10.16
CA ALA A 300 14.56 18.65 -11.25
C ALA A 300 13.82 18.62 -12.60
N PRO A 301 14.50 19.01 -13.72
CA PRO A 301 13.88 19.06 -15.05
C PRO A 301 13.22 17.75 -15.49
N GLU A 302 13.78 16.61 -15.08
CA GLU A 302 13.25 15.28 -15.37
C GLU A 302 11.90 14.97 -14.67
N ASN A 303 11.48 15.79 -13.72
CA ASN A 303 10.21 15.64 -13.02
C ASN A 303 9.07 16.46 -13.67
N ALA A 304 9.27 16.98 -14.87
CA ALA A 304 8.21 17.65 -15.63
C ALA A 304 7.06 16.68 -15.92
N VAL A 305 5.84 17.09 -15.63
CA VAL A 305 4.62 16.30 -15.88
C VAL A 305 3.53 17.17 -16.49
N ALA A 306 2.65 16.57 -17.30
CA ALA A 306 1.42 17.22 -17.75
C ALA A 306 0.24 16.24 -17.68
N GLY A 307 -0.96 16.77 -17.52
CA GLY A 307 -2.16 15.99 -17.47
C GLY A 307 -3.35 16.62 -18.18
N ALA A 308 -4.25 15.73 -18.62
CA ALA A 308 -5.59 16.09 -19.09
C ALA A 308 -6.65 15.37 -18.27
N GLY A 309 -7.70 16.10 -17.90
CA GLY A 309 -8.83 15.58 -17.14
C GLY A 309 -10.14 15.72 -17.93
N PHE A 310 -10.99 14.69 -17.84
CA PHE A 310 -12.31 14.65 -18.48
C PHE A 310 -13.34 14.12 -17.50
N VAL A 311 -14.35 14.93 -17.14
CA VAL A 311 -15.41 14.48 -16.23
C VAL A 311 -16.30 13.46 -16.94
N ILE A 312 -16.52 12.30 -16.29
CA ILE A 312 -17.31 11.19 -16.86
C ILE A 312 -18.80 11.47 -16.73
N GLY A 313 -19.21 11.98 -15.56
CA GLY A 313 -20.61 12.21 -15.22
C GLY A 313 -20.78 12.31 -13.71
N ASP A 314 -21.89 11.79 -13.20
CA ASP A 314 -22.22 11.73 -11.78
C ASP A 314 -21.94 10.31 -11.22
N ALA A 315 -21.62 10.20 -9.93
CA ALA A 315 -21.38 8.94 -9.23
C ALA A 315 -22.52 7.90 -9.38
N GLY A 316 -23.76 8.36 -9.61
CA GLY A 316 -24.91 7.49 -9.92
C GLY A 316 -24.82 6.75 -11.26
N GLN A 317 -23.90 7.14 -12.14
CA GLN A 317 -23.71 6.53 -13.46
C GLN A 317 -22.67 5.39 -13.43
N ARG A 318 -22.75 4.49 -12.43
CA ARG A 318 -21.76 3.42 -12.15
C ARG A 318 -21.33 2.65 -13.39
N THR A 319 -22.29 2.14 -14.22
CA THR A 319 -21.96 1.38 -15.44
C THR A 319 -21.12 2.21 -16.42
N ARG A 320 -21.40 3.52 -16.54
CA ARG A 320 -20.61 4.43 -17.38
C ARG A 320 -19.19 4.64 -16.82
N VAL A 321 -19.05 4.75 -15.49
CA VAL A 321 -17.76 4.89 -14.82
C VAL A 321 -16.92 3.64 -15.07
N MET A 322 -17.47 2.43 -14.83
CA MET A 322 -16.80 1.16 -15.09
C MET A 322 -16.45 0.99 -16.60
N ALA A 323 -17.39 1.32 -17.50
CA ALA A 323 -17.12 1.26 -18.94
C ALA A 323 -15.99 2.21 -19.35
N THR A 324 -15.84 3.35 -18.67
CA THR A 324 -14.76 4.30 -18.93
C THR A 324 -13.42 3.73 -18.45
N ASP A 325 -13.37 3.10 -17.30
CA ASP A 325 -12.16 2.47 -16.78
C ASP A 325 -11.68 1.35 -17.70
N ILE A 326 -12.59 0.46 -18.12
CA ILE A 326 -12.33 -0.57 -19.12
C ILE A 326 -11.84 0.03 -20.46
N LEU A 327 -12.43 1.13 -20.91
CA LEU A 327 -11.98 1.82 -22.14
C LEU A 327 -10.57 2.39 -21.96
N LEU A 328 -10.24 2.94 -20.78
CA LEU A 328 -8.90 3.44 -20.49
C LEU A 328 -7.88 2.31 -20.45
N ASP A 329 -8.20 1.18 -19.82
CA ASP A 329 -7.32 0.01 -19.82
C ASP A 329 -7.05 -0.47 -21.26
N ALA A 330 -8.08 -0.60 -22.10
CA ALA A 330 -7.92 -0.96 -23.51
C ALA A 330 -7.07 0.03 -24.33
N LEU A 331 -7.10 1.33 -24.00
CA LEU A 331 -6.42 2.37 -24.75
C LEU A 331 -5.02 2.73 -24.20
N PHE A 332 -4.80 2.59 -22.88
CA PHE A 332 -3.60 3.06 -22.17
C PHE A 332 -2.98 2.03 -21.21
N GLY A 333 -3.63 0.90 -20.93
CA GLY A 333 -3.29 -0.01 -19.83
C GLY A 333 -1.93 -0.71 -19.99
N SER A 334 -1.41 -0.84 -21.20
CA SER A 334 -0.10 -1.44 -21.46
C SER A 334 0.75 -0.64 -22.44
N ASN A 335 2.05 -0.94 -22.55
CA ASN A 335 2.93 -0.31 -23.53
C ASN A 335 2.54 -0.65 -25.00
N GLU A 336 1.73 -1.68 -25.21
CA GLU A 336 1.20 -2.06 -26.52
C GLU A 336 -0.16 -1.41 -26.79
N ALA A 337 -0.80 -0.80 -25.80
CA ALA A 337 -2.10 -0.15 -25.93
C ALA A 337 -2.03 1.04 -26.90
N PRO A 338 -3.03 1.21 -27.78
CA PRO A 338 -2.90 2.06 -28.98
C PRO A 338 -2.63 3.53 -28.66
N MET A 339 -3.24 4.11 -27.65
CA MET A 339 -3.02 5.50 -27.29
C MET A 339 -1.69 5.70 -26.58
N LYS A 340 -1.32 4.82 -25.63
CA LYS A 340 -0.03 4.90 -24.95
C LYS A 340 1.11 4.77 -25.96
N ARG A 341 1.04 3.82 -26.86
CA ARG A 341 2.05 3.61 -27.88
C ARG A 341 2.25 4.82 -28.78
N VAL A 342 1.17 5.42 -29.29
CA VAL A 342 1.24 6.63 -30.11
C VAL A 342 1.94 7.79 -29.39
N MET A 343 1.67 7.96 -28.09
CA MET A 343 2.31 9.02 -27.31
C MET A 343 3.78 8.73 -27.04
N LEU A 344 4.15 7.50 -26.73
CA LEU A 344 5.55 7.10 -26.55
C LEU A 344 6.36 7.21 -27.85
N ASP A 345 5.83 6.67 -28.98
CA ASP A 345 6.47 6.69 -30.29
C ASP A 345 6.65 8.12 -30.83
N SER A 346 5.76 9.05 -30.49
CA SER A 346 5.89 10.45 -30.87
C SER A 346 6.95 11.22 -30.09
N GLY A 347 7.48 10.66 -28.99
CA GLY A 347 8.44 11.29 -28.11
C GLY A 347 7.89 12.43 -27.26
N ILE A 348 6.54 12.56 -27.15
CA ILE A 348 5.89 13.60 -26.32
C ILE A 348 6.19 13.34 -24.83
N ALA A 349 6.27 12.09 -24.42
CA ALA A 349 6.54 11.67 -23.06
C ALA A 349 7.39 10.40 -23.03
N GLU A 350 8.06 10.15 -21.90
CA GLU A 350 8.77 8.90 -21.64
C GLU A 350 7.87 7.84 -21.01
N ASP A 351 6.80 8.26 -20.32
CA ASP A 351 5.75 7.37 -19.83
C ASP A 351 4.38 8.07 -19.85
N VAL A 352 3.33 7.26 -20.02
CA VAL A 352 1.94 7.69 -20.05
C VAL A 352 1.12 6.76 -19.14
N SER A 353 0.32 7.34 -18.27
CA SER A 353 -0.67 6.62 -17.45
C SER A 353 -2.05 7.24 -17.60
N ALA A 354 -3.09 6.43 -17.47
CA ALA A 354 -4.47 6.88 -17.43
C ALA A 354 -5.24 6.09 -16.38
N PHE A 355 -6.14 6.76 -15.64
CA PHE A 355 -6.97 6.14 -14.63
C PHE A 355 -8.25 6.95 -14.38
N VAL A 356 -9.21 6.34 -13.71
CA VAL A 356 -10.45 6.98 -13.26
C VAL A 356 -10.33 7.36 -11.79
N ALA A 357 -10.61 8.61 -11.47
CA ALA A 357 -10.84 9.08 -10.10
C ALA A 357 -12.35 8.97 -9.84
N ASP A 358 -12.80 7.90 -9.15
CA ASP A 358 -14.22 7.54 -8.99
C ASP A 358 -14.79 7.75 -7.58
N ALA A 359 -13.93 7.91 -6.56
CA ALA A 359 -14.37 8.06 -5.17
C ALA A 359 -14.85 9.50 -4.84
N MET A 360 -15.55 10.15 -5.76
CA MET A 360 -16.04 11.51 -5.65
C MET A 360 -17.39 11.70 -6.36
N LYS A 361 -18.06 12.83 -6.11
CA LYS A 361 -19.41 13.08 -6.64
C LYS A 361 -19.48 13.06 -8.17
N GLN A 362 -18.47 13.59 -8.83
CA GLN A 362 -18.35 13.60 -10.27
C GLN A 362 -17.04 12.93 -10.71
N PRO A 363 -17.05 11.62 -10.95
CA PRO A 363 -15.88 10.88 -11.42
C PRO A 363 -15.27 11.49 -12.68
N PHE A 364 -13.96 11.45 -12.78
CA PHE A 364 -13.24 11.98 -13.94
C PHE A 364 -12.04 11.10 -14.34
N VAL A 365 -11.70 11.20 -15.63
CA VAL A 365 -10.49 10.57 -16.19
C VAL A 365 -9.30 11.48 -15.97
N VAL A 366 -8.18 10.89 -15.60
CA VAL A 366 -6.85 11.50 -15.59
C VAL A 366 -5.97 10.80 -16.63
N ILE A 367 -5.37 11.56 -17.54
CA ILE A 367 -4.31 11.09 -18.44
C ILE A 367 -3.07 11.90 -18.10
N GLN A 368 -2.01 11.22 -17.65
CA GLN A 368 -0.77 11.84 -17.21
C GLN A 368 0.39 11.46 -18.11
N LEU A 369 1.20 12.45 -18.49
CA LEU A 369 2.46 12.33 -19.20
C LEU A 369 3.63 12.63 -18.25
N LYS A 370 4.64 11.77 -18.21
CA LYS A 370 5.88 11.98 -17.43
C LYS A 370 7.05 12.35 -18.36
N LYS A 371 7.95 13.18 -17.85
CA LYS A 371 9.14 13.68 -18.59
C LYS A 371 8.76 14.25 -19.95
N GLN A 372 7.84 15.18 -19.97
CA GLN A 372 7.38 15.84 -21.18
C GLN A 372 8.34 16.92 -21.69
N GLN A 373 8.21 17.29 -22.97
CA GLN A 373 8.87 18.47 -23.54
C GLN A 373 8.02 19.73 -23.35
N ASP A 374 8.67 20.90 -23.24
CA ASP A 374 8.16 22.18 -22.69
C ASP A 374 6.84 22.79 -23.22
N GLU A 375 6.22 22.29 -24.27
CA GLU A 375 5.03 22.92 -24.88
C GLU A 375 3.73 22.09 -24.79
N THR A 376 3.72 20.98 -24.04
CA THR A 376 2.76 19.89 -24.22
C THR A 376 1.37 20.14 -23.60
N ALA A 377 1.23 20.99 -22.57
CA ALA A 377 -0.06 21.12 -21.86
C ALA A 377 -1.17 21.73 -22.73
N ALA A 378 -0.85 22.70 -23.58
CA ALA A 378 -1.83 23.32 -24.48
C ALA A 378 -2.28 22.39 -25.61
N ASP A 379 -1.37 21.52 -26.08
CA ASP A 379 -1.61 20.61 -27.19
C ASP A 379 -2.05 19.20 -26.76
N LEU A 380 -2.04 18.88 -25.45
CA LEU A 380 -2.34 17.55 -24.96
C LEU A 380 -3.78 17.14 -25.28
N VAL A 381 -4.77 17.93 -24.92
CA VAL A 381 -6.19 17.61 -25.24
C VAL A 381 -6.42 17.55 -26.75
N PRO A 382 -5.98 18.52 -27.58
CA PRO A 382 -6.05 18.40 -29.04
C PRO A 382 -5.35 17.14 -29.60
N THR A 383 -4.25 16.71 -28.99
CA THR A 383 -3.56 15.49 -29.42
C THR A 383 -4.38 14.25 -29.10
N ILE A 384 -4.94 14.14 -27.88
CA ILE A 384 -5.85 13.07 -27.48
C ILE A 384 -7.06 13.02 -28.42
N GLU A 385 -7.72 14.15 -28.67
CA GLU A 385 -8.85 14.25 -29.56
C GLU A 385 -8.54 13.75 -30.99
N ARG A 386 -7.42 14.18 -31.53
CA ARG A 386 -6.98 13.78 -32.89
C ARG A 386 -6.72 12.28 -32.98
N GLU A 387 -6.03 11.70 -32.01
CA GLU A 387 -5.67 10.27 -32.05
C GLU A 387 -6.89 9.38 -31.75
N ILE A 388 -7.74 9.76 -30.80
CA ILE A 388 -9.03 9.09 -30.55
C ILE A 388 -9.93 9.15 -31.80
N ALA A 389 -10.00 10.28 -32.50
CA ALA A 389 -10.77 10.39 -33.73
C ALA A 389 -10.26 9.41 -34.80
N LYS A 390 -8.94 9.26 -34.96
CA LYS A 390 -8.37 8.27 -35.89
C LYS A 390 -8.71 6.84 -35.52
N LEU A 391 -8.65 6.51 -34.22
CA LEU A 391 -9.02 5.18 -33.74
C LEU A 391 -10.49 4.89 -33.97
N LEU A 392 -11.38 5.85 -33.75
CA LEU A 392 -12.82 5.75 -34.00
C LEU A 392 -13.12 5.61 -35.50
N ASP A 393 -12.39 6.31 -36.39
CA ASP A 393 -12.52 6.17 -37.83
C ASP A 393 -12.05 4.79 -38.33
N ALA A 394 -11.09 4.17 -37.66
CA ALA A 394 -10.62 2.82 -37.95
C ALA A 394 -11.51 1.73 -37.29
N GLY A 395 -12.34 2.09 -36.30
CA GLY A 395 -13.09 1.22 -35.41
C GLY A 395 -12.24 0.74 -34.24
N LEU A 396 -12.77 0.87 -33.03
CA LEU A 396 -12.10 0.35 -31.83
C LEU A 396 -12.01 -1.19 -31.89
N SER A 397 -10.88 -1.75 -31.46
CA SER A 397 -10.71 -3.20 -31.43
C SER A 397 -11.60 -3.83 -30.36
N LYS A 398 -12.56 -4.65 -30.82
CA LYS A 398 -13.44 -5.42 -29.92
C LYS A 398 -12.64 -6.37 -29.04
N ASP A 399 -11.59 -6.98 -29.58
CA ASP A 399 -10.76 -7.95 -28.85
C ASP A 399 -10.02 -7.28 -27.67
N LEU A 400 -9.51 -6.03 -27.87
CA LEU A 400 -8.89 -5.26 -26.79
C LEU A 400 -9.90 -4.89 -25.70
N ILE A 401 -11.09 -4.43 -26.08
CA ILE A 401 -12.14 -4.07 -25.11
C ILE A 401 -12.63 -5.32 -24.37
N GLU A 402 -12.82 -6.45 -25.05
CA GLU A 402 -13.22 -7.71 -24.41
C GLU A 402 -12.14 -8.19 -23.43
N ALA A 403 -10.87 -8.02 -23.80
CA ALA A 403 -9.75 -8.33 -22.92
C ALA A 403 -9.77 -7.45 -21.66
N ALA A 404 -9.99 -6.15 -21.80
CA ALA A 404 -10.12 -5.23 -20.68
C ALA A 404 -11.34 -5.53 -19.79
N ILE A 405 -12.51 -5.88 -20.39
CA ILE A 405 -13.68 -6.34 -19.62
C ILE A 405 -13.33 -7.58 -18.79
N SER A 406 -12.62 -8.54 -19.39
CA SER A 406 -12.23 -9.78 -18.72
C SER A 406 -11.22 -9.56 -17.62
N HIS A 407 -10.30 -8.62 -17.82
CA HIS A 407 -9.31 -8.21 -16.83
C HIS A 407 -9.97 -7.55 -15.63
N GLU A 408 -10.84 -6.58 -15.87
CA GLU A 408 -11.58 -5.88 -14.81
C GLU A 408 -12.47 -6.86 -14.00
N GLU A 409 -13.17 -7.79 -14.68
CA GLU A 409 -13.94 -8.83 -14.00
C GLU A 409 -13.03 -9.71 -13.11
N PHE A 410 -11.85 -10.07 -13.60
CA PHE A 410 -10.90 -10.85 -12.82
C PHE A 410 -10.46 -10.09 -11.57
N VAL A 411 -10.08 -8.81 -11.71
CA VAL A 411 -9.64 -7.95 -10.58
C VAL A 411 -10.76 -7.81 -9.54
N MET A 412 -11.99 -7.55 -9.99
CA MET A 412 -13.16 -7.43 -9.11
C MET A 412 -13.46 -8.74 -8.35
N ARG A 413 -13.29 -9.91 -8.98
CA ARG A 413 -13.53 -11.22 -8.35
C ARG A 413 -12.37 -11.68 -7.45
N GLU A 414 -11.14 -11.29 -7.75
CA GLU A 414 -9.97 -11.65 -6.91
C GLU A 414 -10.01 -10.95 -5.55
N HIS A 415 -10.67 -9.79 -5.45
CA HIS A 415 -10.81 -8.99 -4.23
C HIS A 415 -9.45 -8.67 -3.57
N ASP A 416 -8.38 -8.53 -4.37
CA ASP A 416 -7.05 -8.21 -3.84
C ASP A 416 -6.84 -6.69 -3.77
N PHE A 417 -7.56 -6.03 -2.88
CA PHE A 417 -7.53 -4.58 -2.71
C PHE A 417 -6.35 -4.07 -1.84
N GLY A 418 -5.47 -4.97 -1.37
CA GLY A 418 -4.40 -4.60 -0.44
C GLY A 418 -4.86 -4.23 0.98
N LEU A 419 -6.15 -4.36 1.26
CA LEU A 419 -6.82 -4.04 2.53
C LEU A 419 -7.67 -5.23 3.00
N ALA A 420 -8.14 -5.18 4.25
CA ALA A 420 -9.20 -6.08 4.70
C ALA A 420 -10.48 -5.87 3.86
N ASP A 421 -11.13 -6.96 3.42
CA ASP A 421 -12.26 -6.88 2.50
C ASP A 421 -13.39 -5.99 3.01
N GLY A 422 -13.72 -6.09 4.29
CA GLY A 422 -14.74 -5.24 4.88
C GLY A 422 -14.42 -3.75 4.84
N VAL A 423 -13.13 -3.38 4.93
CA VAL A 423 -12.68 -1.99 4.79
C VAL A 423 -12.80 -1.52 3.35
N ALA A 424 -12.35 -2.33 2.38
CA ALA A 424 -12.47 -2.02 0.96
C ALA A 424 -13.94 -1.88 0.53
N HIS A 425 -14.80 -2.79 0.97
CA HIS A 425 -16.24 -2.70 0.70
C HIS A 425 -16.90 -1.48 1.33
N ALA A 426 -16.47 -1.08 2.54
CA ALA A 426 -16.96 0.16 3.15
C ALA A 426 -16.57 1.40 2.33
N MET A 427 -15.34 1.45 1.80
CA MET A 427 -14.90 2.51 0.87
C MET A 427 -15.75 2.53 -0.40
N ASN A 428 -15.98 1.35 -1.01
CA ASN A 428 -16.79 1.22 -2.22
C ASN A 428 -18.24 1.66 -2.00
N CYS A 429 -18.85 1.34 -0.84
CA CYS A 429 -20.19 1.85 -0.50
C CYS A 429 -20.22 3.38 -0.54
N LEU A 430 -19.23 4.04 0.02
CA LEU A 430 -19.15 5.50 0.13
C LEU A 430 -18.99 6.19 -1.24
N ALA A 431 -18.49 5.51 -2.26
CA ALA A 431 -18.38 6.05 -3.61
C ALA A 431 -19.73 6.42 -4.25
N GLY A 432 -20.83 5.83 -3.77
CA GLY A 432 -22.19 6.15 -4.17
C GLY A 432 -23.05 6.69 -3.03
N TRP A 433 -23.08 5.95 -1.91
CA TRP A 433 -23.99 6.20 -0.78
C TRP A 433 -23.80 7.60 -0.15
N LEU A 434 -22.59 8.14 -0.18
CA LEU A 434 -22.31 9.47 0.34
C LEU A 434 -23.14 10.56 -0.35
N TYR A 435 -23.47 10.38 -1.62
CA TYR A 435 -24.15 11.36 -2.47
C TYR A 435 -25.65 11.12 -2.63
N ASP A 436 -26.07 9.83 -2.63
CA ASP A 436 -27.48 9.44 -2.75
C ASP A 436 -27.73 8.11 -2.02
N ASP A 437 -28.76 8.09 -1.16
CA ASP A 437 -29.12 6.89 -0.39
C ASP A 437 -29.53 5.70 -1.27
N SER A 438 -30.03 5.94 -2.48
CA SER A 438 -30.39 4.89 -3.43
C SER A 438 -29.19 4.17 -4.03
N LEU A 439 -27.97 4.73 -3.87
CA LEU A 439 -26.73 4.20 -4.40
C LEU A 439 -25.91 3.39 -3.39
N ALA A 440 -26.51 3.07 -2.23
CA ALA A 440 -25.78 2.50 -1.09
C ALA A 440 -25.01 1.21 -1.42
N THR A 441 -25.51 0.35 -2.31
CA THR A 441 -24.86 -0.90 -2.73
C THR A 441 -24.38 -0.90 -4.18
N THR A 442 -24.56 0.21 -4.90
CA THR A 442 -24.31 0.27 -6.35
C THR A 442 -22.87 -0.08 -6.72
N TYR A 443 -21.90 0.37 -5.93
CA TYR A 443 -20.48 0.10 -6.18
C TYR A 443 -20.00 -1.26 -5.66
N LEU A 444 -20.86 -2.03 -5.00
CA LEU A 444 -20.59 -3.43 -4.64
C LEU A 444 -21.09 -4.41 -5.69
N ARG A 445 -21.93 -3.97 -6.62
CA ARG A 445 -22.53 -4.79 -7.67
C ARG A 445 -21.74 -4.63 -8.96
N TYR A 446 -21.45 -5.73 -9.64
CA TYR A 446 -20.74 -5.72 -10.92
C TYR A 446 -21.24 -6.78 -11.93
N GLU A 447 -21.96 -7.81 -11.50
CA GLU A 447 -22.40 -8.91 -12.39
C GLU A 447 -23.28 -8.43 -13.53
N ASP A 448 -24.25 -7.54 -13.24
CA ASP A 448 -25.15 -6.97 -14.22
C ASP A 448 -24.42 -6.00 -15.16
N ASP A 449 -23.43 -5.24 -14.64
CA ASP A 449 -22.61 -4.34 -15.43
C ASP A 449 -21.76 -5.12 -16.44
N PHE A 450 -21.06 -6.18 -16.02
CA PHE A 450 -20.26 -7.00 -16.94
C PHE A 450 -21.12 -7.67 -18.01
N ARG A 451 -22.31 -8.15 -17.65
CA ARG A 451 -23.24 -8.71 -18.63
C ARG A 451 -23.66 -7.66 -19.67
N PHE A 452 -24.07 -6.49 -19.22
CA PHE A 452 -24.41 -5.36 -20.09
C PHE A 452 -23.24 -4.97 -20.99
N LEU A 453 -22.03 -4.82 -20.43
CA LEU A 453 -20.86 -4.37 -21.20
C LEU A 453 -20.44 -5.37 -22.28
N ARG A 454 -20.56 -6.70 -22.02
CA ARG A 454 -20.34 -7.72 -23.05
C ARG A 454 -21.41 -7.68 -24.16
N GLU A 455 -22.67 -7.47 -23.81
CA GLU A 455 -23.72 -7.28 -24.81
C GLU A 455 -23.52 -5.98 -25.62
N ALA A 456 -23.11 -4.91 -24.96
CA ALA A 456 -22.84 -3.59 -25.54
C ALA A 456 -21.64 -3.57 -26.50
N LEU A 457 -20.67 -4.49 -26.32
CA LEU A 457 -19.53 -4.68 -27.23
C LEU A 457 -19.94 -5.04 -28.66
N GLU A 458 -21.10 -5.68 -28.85
CA GLU A 458 -21.61 -5.99 -30.19
C GLU A 458 -22.18 -4.77 -30.91
N GLY A 459 -22.42 -3.68 -30.19
CA GLY A 459 -22.95 -2.41 -30.71
C GLY A 459 -21.89 -1.32 -30.90
N ALA A 460 -22.32 -0.07 -30.83
CA ALA A 460 -21.48 1.12 -30.93
C ALA A 460 -21.22 1.78 -29.55
N TYR A 461 -21.54 1.11 -28.48
CA TYR A 461 -21.52 1.71 -27.13
C TYR A 461 -20.13 2.29 -26.74
N PHE A 462 -19.06 1.53 -26.93
CA PHE A 462 -17.71 2.00 -26.63
C PHE A 462 -17.21 3.09 -27.58
N ASP A 463 -17.58 3.02 -28.87
CA ASP A 463 -17.29 4.12 -29.80
C ASP A 463 -18.03 5.40 -29.41
N ASP A 464 -19.29 5.31 -29.01
CA ASP A 464 -20.08 6.44 -28.53
C ASP A 464 -19.60 6.97 -27.19
N LEU A 465 -19.16 6.08 -26.29
CA LEU A 465 -18.52 6.45 -25.02
C LEU A 465 -17.23 7.23 -25.27
N ALA A 466 -16.30 6.72 -26.07
CA ALA A 466 -15.05 7.40 -26.41
C ALA A 466 -15.33 8.75 -27.09
N ARG A 467 -16.29 8.81 -28.01
CA ARG A 467 -16.70 10.07 -28.67
C ARG A 467 -17.24 11.09 -27.68
N SER A 468 -18.16 10.64 -26.80
CA SER A 468 -18.77 11.53 -25.79
C SER A 468 -17.78 11.99 -24.74
N LEU A 469 -16.83 11.13 -24.34
CA LEU A 469 -15.86 11.40 -23.29
C LEU A 469 -14.74 12.34 -23.78
N PHE A 470 -14.15 12.06 -24.95
CA PHE A 470 -12.95 12.77 -25.43
C PHE A 470 -13.24 13.86 -26.47
N LEU A 471 -14.21 13.64 -27.40
CA LEU A 471 -14.42 14.56 -28.52
C LEU A 471 -15.54 15.57 -28.28
N GLN A 472 -16.56 15.21 -27.46
CA GLN A 472 -17.74 16.03 -27.25
C GLN A 472 -17.85 16.57 -25.82
N ASN A 473 -16.92 16.22 -24.96
CA ASN A 473 -16.92 16.62 -23.55
C ASN A 473 -16.53 18.08 -23.42
N ASN A 474 -17.39 18.89 -22.81
CA ASN A 474 -17.16 20.29 -22.50
C ASN A 474 -16.77 20.51 -21.02
N HIS A 475 -16.62 19.44 -20.22
CA HIS A 475 -16.14 19.50 -18.85
C HIS A 475 -14.76 18.82 -18.79
N ARG A 476 -13.72 19.62 -19.05
CA ARG A 476 -12.35 19.14 -19.21
C ARG A 476 -11.31 20.20 -18.85
N ALA A 477 -10.14 19.72 -18.49
CA ALA A 477 -9.00 20.59 -18.16
C ALA A 477 -7.69 20.00 -18.66
N SER A 478 -6.66 20.82 -18.80
CA SER A 478 -5.28 20.37 -18.93
C SER A 478 -4.31 21.29 -18.20
N VAL A 479 -3.34 20.68 -17.51
CA VAL A 479 -2.36 21.35 -16.66
C VAL A 479 -0.98 20.77 -16.96
N ALA A 480 0.05 21.62 -16.90
CA ALA A 480 1.46 21.20 -16.86
C ALA A 480 2.12 21.69 -15.57
N VAL A 481 2.86 20.83 -14.91
CA VAL A 481 3.79 21.18 -13.83
C VAL A 481 5.18 21.36 -14.45
N VAL A 482 5.67 22.59 -14.42
CA VAL A 482 6.92 22.99 -15.07
C VAL A 482 8.01 23.15 -14.02
N PRO A 483 9.10 22.37 -14.11
CA PRO A 483 10.24 22.52 -13.22
C PRO A 483 10.89 23.89 -13.28
N THR A 484 11.23 24.46 -12.11
CA THR A 484 12.01 25.67 -11.99
C THR A 484 13.16 25.49 -11.00
N GLN A 485 14.27 26.19 -11.22
CA GLN A 485 15.39 26.28 -10.28
C GLN A 485 15.37 27.61 -9.50
N SER A 486 14.38 28.47 -9.73
CA SER A 486 14.28 29.76 -9.06
C SER A 486 13.84 29.58 -7.61
N ASP A 487 14.51 30.28 -6.70
CA ASP A 487 14.11 30.39 -5.28
C ASP A 487 13.04 31.49 -5.07
N ASP A 488 12.62 32.18 -6.14
CA ASP A 488 11.69 33.31 -6.05
C ASP A 488 10.28 32.92 -5.56
N ASP A 489 9.96 31.60 -5.58
CA ASP A 489 8.68 31.06 -5.13
C ASP A 489 8.63 30.65 -3.64
N ASN A 490 9.67 30.94 -2.84
CA ASN A 490 9.63 30.64 -1.41
C ASN A 490 8.86 31.71 -0.62
N VAL A 491 7.57 31.83 -0.96
CA VAL A 491 6.64 32.81 -0.34
C VAL A 491 6.59 32.60 1.17
N LEU A 492 6.51 31.35 1.64
CA LEU A 492 6.47 31.02 3.07
C LEU A 492 7.74 31.48 3.79
N ARG A 493 8.91 31.25 3.20
CA ARG A 493 10.18 31.67 3.82
C ARG A 493 10.24 33.18 3.93
N THR A 494 9.87 33.89 2.87
CA THR A 494 9.84 35.38 2.86
C THR A 494 8.85 35.91 3.91
N GLN A 495 7.70 35.31 4.06
CA GLN A 495 6.71 35.68 5.08
C GLN A 495 7.23 35.41 6.50
N LEU A 496 7.84 34.25 6.76
CA LEU A 496 8.41 33.93 8.06
C LEU A 496 9.59 34.85 8.43
N ASP A 497 10.46 35.18 7.47
CA ASP A 497 11.56 36.13 7.69
C ASP A 497 11.04 37.54 8.05
N ALA A 498 10.00 37.98 7.35
CA ALA A 498 9.37 39.25 7.64
C ALA A 498 8.65 39.24 9.01
N LEU A 499 7.98 38.16 9.34
CA LEU A 499 7.33 37.96 10.63
C LEU A 499 8.37 37.97 11.75
N GLN A 500 9.42 37.16 11.64
CA GLN A 500 10.51 37.07 12.62
C GLN A 500 11.18 38.42 12.84
N ALA A 501 11.42 39.19 11.77
CA ALA A 501 12.00 40.52 11.86
C ALA A 501 11.07 41.51 12.58
N SER A 502 9.78 41.27 12.65
CA SER A 502 8.79 42.11 13.35
C SER A 502 8.63 41.73 14.83
N MET A 503 9.07 40.52 15.24
CA MET A 503 8.96 40.02 16.60
C MET A 503 10.02 40.60 17.52
N SER A 504 9.64 40.78 18.77
CA SER A 504 10.58 41.12 19.83
C SER A 504 11.29 39.85 20.32
N GLU A 505 12.44 40.02 20.99
CA GLU A 505 13.13 38.87 21.63
C GLU A 505 12.27 38.17 22.70
N ALA A 506 11.34 38.90 23.32
CA ALA A 506 10.36 38.32 24.24
C ALA A 506 9.35 37.40 23.51
N ASP A 507 8.91 37.79 22.31
CA ASP A 507 8.01 36.95 21.49
C ASP A 507 8.72 35.68 21.02
N LEU A 508 9.97 35.80 20.57
CA LEU A 508 10.79 34.63 20.19
C LEU A 508 11.06 33.66 21.35
N ASN A 509 11.33 34.20 22.55
CA ASN A 509 11.51 33.38 23.73
C ASN A 509 10.19 32.72 24.17
N ALA A 510 9.04 33.36 23.99
CA ALA A 510 7.73 32.76 24.26
C ALA A 510 7.48 31.52 23.35
N ILE A 511 7.86 31.61 22.06
CA ILE A 511 7.79 30.47 21.16
C ILE A 511 8.65 29.28 21.67
N VAL A 512 9.89 29.54 22.15
CA VAL A 512 10.74 28.49 22.72
C VAL A 512 10.08 27.86 23.93
N GLU A 513 9.52 28.67 24.84
CA GLU A 513 8.84 28.17 26.04
C GLU A 513 7.58 27.33 25.67
N GLU A 514 6.82 27.74 24.66
CA GLU A 514 5.65 26.99 24.17
C GLU A 514 6.05 25.64 23.56
N VAL A 515 7.11 25.61 22.74
CA VAL A 515 7.65 24.40 22.14
C VAL A 515 8.23 23.46 23.19
N ASP A 516 8.94 23.98 24.22
CA ASP A 516 9.45 23.18 25.31
C ASP A 516 8.33 22.51 26.10
N VAL A 517 7.24 23.26 26.39
CA VAL A 517 6.04 22.69 27.05
C VAL A 517 5.39 21.61 26.18
N LEU A 518 5.28 21.85 24.87
CA LEU A 518 4.73 20.85 23.94
C LEU A 518 5.57 19.57 23.92
N ARG A 519 6.90 19.71 23.86
CA ARG A 519 7.84 18.58 23.91
C ARG A 519 7.78 17.82 25.24
N GLU A 520 7.70 18.55 26.38
CA GLU A 520 7.51 17.91 27.67
C GLU A 520 6.21 17.10 27.72
N MET A 521 5.13 17.64 27.19
CA MET A 521 3.85 16.92 27.11
C MET A 521 3.95 15.69 26.21
N GLN A 522 4.61 15.79 25.08
CA GLN A 522 4.84 14.66 24.16
C GLN A 522 5.66 13.55 24.82
N MET A 523 6.71 13.92 25.57
CA MET A 523 7.64 12.97 26.19
C MET A 523 7.15 12.39 27.51
N ALA A 524 6.21 13.05 28.21
CA ALA A 524 5.70 12.55 29.49
C ALA A 524 4.97 11.21 29.27
N PRO A 525 5.21 10.15 30.06
CA PRO A 525 4.45 8.91 29.93
C PRO A 525 2.99 9.11 30.35
N ASP A 526 2.06 8.37 29.74
CA ASP A 526 0.69 8.32 30.23
C ASP A 526 0.63 7.72 31.64
N SER A 527 -0.29 8.21 32.44
CA SER A 527 -0.49 7.67 33.79
C SER A 527 -1.05 6.23 33.74
N ASP A 528 -0.80 5.46 34.79
CA ASP A 528 -1.32 4.10 34.90
C ASP A 528 -2.86 4.09 34.89
N GLU A 529 -3.48 5.13 35.44
CA GLU A 529 -4.94 5.31 35.43
C GLU A 529 -5.47 5.54 34.00
N ALA A 530 -4.81 6.37 33.20
CA ALA A 530 -5.17 6.59 31.81
C ALA A 530 -5.02 5.31 30.98
N LYS A 531 -3.89 4.61 31.10
CA LYS A 531 -3.66 3.33 30.42
C LYS A 531 -4.67 2.25 30.80
N ALA A 532 -5.16 2.27 32.04
CA ALA A 532 -6.15 1.31 32.53
C ALA A 532 -7.55 1.53 31.95
N THR A 533 -7.83 2.68 31.32
CA THR A 533 -9.12 2.92 30.65
C THR A 533 -9.26 2.16 29.34
N LEU A 534 -8.14 1.90 28.64
CA LEU A 534 -8.17 1.20 27.37
C LEU A 534 -8.68 -0.24 27.53
N PRO A 535 -9.61 -0.68 26.70
CA PRO A 535 -10.04 -2.07 26.69
C PRO A 535 -8.89 -2.94 26.19
N ARG A 536 -8.69 -4.09 26.85
CA ARG A 536 -7.59 -4.99 26.52
C ARG A 536 -8.09 -6.42 26.49
N LEU A 537 -7.58 -7.17 25.51
CA LEU A 537 -7.72 -8.61 25.53
C LEU A 537 -6.65 -9.25 26.43
N THR A 538 -6.95 -10.44 26.90
CA THR A 538 -6.02 -11.33 27.59
C THR A 538 -5.72 -12.54 26.72
N THR A 539 -4.75 -13.36 27.10
CA THR A 539 -4.46 -14.62 26.41
C THR A 539 -5.63 -15.62 26.41
N HIS A 540 -6.63 -15.41 27.26
CA HIS A 540 -7.86 -16.24 27.30
C HIS A 540 -8.89 -15.83 26.25
N ASP A 541 -8.76 -14.65 25.69
CA ASP A 541 -9.67 -14.13 24.67
C ASP A 541 -9.19 -14.46 23.25
N ILE A 542 -8.02 -15.11 23.12
CA ILE A 542 -7.48 -15.55 21.83
C ILE A 542 -8.33 -16.71 21.31
N ASP A 543 -8.89 -16.54 20.10
CA ASP A 543 -9.70 -17.54 19.45
C ASP A 543 -8.92 -18.84 19.18
N ASP A 544 -9.62 -19.92 18.87
CA ASP A 544 -9.04 -21.15 18.41
C ASP A 544 -8.16 -20.91 17.17
N ALA A 545 -7.18 -21.80 16.97
CA ALA A 545 -6.31 -21.70 15.81
C ALA A 545 -7.11 -21.77 14.50
N PRO A 546 -6.81 -20.92 13.49
CA PRO A 546 -7.41 -21.04 12.18
C PRO A 546 -7.24 -22.45 11.62
N VAL A 547 -8.29 -22.98 11.01
CA VAL A 547 -8.25 -24.31 10.39
C VAL A 547 -7.28 -24.29 9.20
N GLU A 548 -6.26 -25.13 9.25
CA GLU A 548 -5.33 -25.30 8.13
C GLU A 548 -5.99 -26.12 7.01
N THR A 549 -5.99 -25.55 5.80
CA THR A 549 -6.47 -26.25 4.62
C THR A 549 -5.47 -27.35 4.21
N PRO A 550 -5.93 -28.53 3.76
CA PRO A 550 -5.03 -29.61 3.38
C PRO A 550 -4.28 -29.29 2.08
N LEU A 551 -3.05 -29.81 2.00
CA LEU A 551 -2.22 -29.85 0.81
C LEU A 551 -1.98 -31.29 0.43
N ASP A 552 -2.38 -31.69 -0.78
CA ASP A 552 -2.07 -33.00 -1.32
C ASP A 552 -0.86 -32.92 -2.26
N VAL A 553 0.08 -33.85 -2.09
CA VAL A 553 1.20 -34.02 -3.02
C VAL A 553 0.85 -35.22 -3.92
N VAL A 554 0.59 -34.93 -5.18
CA VAL A 554 0.09 -35.89 -6.16
C VAL A 554 1.20 -36.23 -7.16
N ASP A 555 1.56 -37.48 -7.26
CA ASP A 555 2.63 -38.00 -8.14
C ASP A 555 2.12 -38.77 -9.38
N ASP A 556 0.81 -39.00 -9.50
CA ASP A 556 0.17 -39.73 -10.62
C ASP A 556 -0.31 -38.79 -11.76
N THR A 557 0.04 -37.52 -11.71
CA THR A 557 -0.11 -36.53 -12.77
C THR A 557 1.13 -36.45 -13.67
N PRO A 558 1.08 -35.83 -14.85
CA PRO A 558 2.25 -35.72 -15.75
C PRO A 558 3.51 -35.15 -15.09
N MET A 559 3.35 -34.29 -14.10
CA MET A 559 4.40 -33.76 -13.23
C MET A 559 3.91 -33.79 -11.77
N ARG A 560 4.82 -33.82 -10.80
CA ARG A 560 4.44 -33.70 -9.39
C ARG A 560 3.58 -32.46 -9.16
N CYS A 561 2.43 -32.65 -8.54
CA CYS A 561 1.45 -31.60 -8.31
C CYS A 561 1.20 -31.37 -6.82
N LEU A 562 1.24 -30.11 -6.42
CA LEU A 562 0.74 -29.62 -5.14
C LEU A 562 -0.71 -29.19 -5.34
N ARG A 563 -1.67 -29.98 -4.86
CA ARG A 563 -3.09 -29.70 -4.92
C ARG A 563 -3.53 -29.00 -3.65
N HIS A 564 -3.95 -27.73 -3.76
CA HIS A 564 -4.43 -26.92 -2.64
C HIS A 564 -5.96 -26.96 -2.61
N HIS A 565 -6.52 -27.32 -1.45
CA HIS A 565 -7.98 -27.36 -1.22
C HIS A 565 -8.47 -26.05 -0.61
N ILE A 566 -8.32 -24.95 -1.36
CA ILE A 566 -8.66 -23.59 -0.95
C ILE A 566 -9.81 -23.09 -1.82
N GLN A 567 -10.80 -22.44 -1.22
CA GLN A 567 -11.87 -21.78 -1.97
C GLN A 567 -11.34 -20.51 -2.65
N THR A 568 -11.74 -20.27 -3.90
CA THR A 568 -11.11 -19.25 -4.77
C THR A 568 -12.10 -18.30 -5.46
N HIS A 569 -13.37 -18.30 -5.10
CA HIS A 569 -14.39 -17.41 -5.72
C HIS A 569 -14.45 -17.46 -7.26
N GLY A 570 -14.24 -18.67 -7.84
CA GLY A 570 -14.28 -18.87 -9.29
C GLY A 570 -13.00 -18.54 -10.05
N ILE A 571 -11.87 -18.42 -9.34
CA ILE A 571 -10.54 -18.22 -9.93
C ILE A 571 -9.70 -19.48 -9.77
N ALA A 572 -8.97 -19.86 -10.81
CA ALA A 572 -7.97 -20.92 -10.79
C ALA A 572 -6.56 -20.33 -10.80
N TYR A 573 -5.66 -20.88 -9.97
CA TYR A 573 -4.26 -20.48 -9.89
C TYR A 573 -3.37 -21.67 -10.25
N ALA A 574 -2.35 -21.42 -11.09
CA ALA A 574 -1.34 -22.38 -11.47
C ALA A 574 0.06 -21.78 -11.31
N TYR A 575 0.89 -22.41 -10.49
CA TYR A 575 2.31 -22.07 -10.34
C TYR A 575 3.17 -23.23 -10.82
N ARG A 576 4.18 -22.92 -11.64
CA ARG A 576 5.20 -23.88 -12.07
C ARG A 576 6.50 -23.49 -11.40
N TYR A 577 7.03 -24.37 -10.57
CA TYR A 577 8.27 -24.19 -9.82
C TYR A 577 9.37 -25.02 -10.49
N PHE A 578 10.23 -24.39 -11.28
CA PHE A 578 11.35 -25.03 -11.92
C PHE A 578 12.59 -24.98 -11.03
N ASP A 579 13.34 -26.07 -10.97
CA ASP A 579 14.60 -26.15 -10.27
C ASP A 579 15.67 -25.30 -10.97
N ALA A 580 15.94 -24.12 -10.42
CA ALA A 580 16.95 -23.20 -10.93
C ALA A 580 18.35 -23.43 -10.34
N THR A 581 18.60 -24.56 -9.67
CA THR A 581 19.96 -24.94 -9.25
C THR A 581 20.83 -25.53 -10.38
N ARG A 582 20.28 -25.68 -11.58
CA ARG A 582 20.95 -26.19 -12.81
C ARG A 582 21.68 -25.12 -13.60
N ILE A 583 22.02 -24.00 -12.97
CA ILE A 583 22.74 -22.85 -13.55
C ILE A 583 24.00 -22.59 -12.73
N SER A 584 24.93 -21.81 -13.27
CA SER A 584 26.08 -21.30 -12.50
C SER A 584 25.72 -20.00 -11.75
N PHE A 585 26.54 -19.61 -10.77
CA PHE A 585 26.35 -18.37 -10.01
C PHE A 585 26.44 -17.13 -10.92
N GLU A 586 27.31 -17.15 -11.91
CA GLU A 586 27.51 -16.07 -12.88
C GLU A 586 26.34 -15.93 -13.86
N GLU A 587 25.48 -16.94 -14.00
CA GLU A 587 24.28 -16.91 -14.84
C GLU A 587 23.08 -16.29 -14.13
N LEU A 588 23.11 -16.10 -12.79
CA LEU A 588 21.98 -15.57 -12.02
C LEU A 588 21.42 -14.24 -12.56
N PRO A 589 22.22 -13.22 -12.93
CA PRO A 589 21.67 -11.99 -13.48
C PRO A 589 20.89 -12.20 -14.78
N TYR A 590 21.33 -13.14 -15.62
CA TYR A 590 20.61 -13.49 -16.85
C TYR A 590 19.30 -14.26 -16.59
N VAL A 591 19.18 -14.94 -15.43
CA VAL A 591 17.89 -15.55 -15.02
C VAL A 591 16.88 -14.46 -14.69
N SER A 592 17.30 -13.38 -14.03
CA SER A 592 16.44 -12.23 -13.78
C SER A 592 16.09 -11.50 -15.08
N LEU A 593 17.04 -11.36 -15.99
CA LEU A 593 16.77 -10.82 -17.32
C LEU A 593 15.76 -11.68 -18.08
N LEU A 594 15.87 -13.02 -18.02
CA LEU A 594 14.91 -13.93 -18.63
C LEU A 594 13.51 -13.71 -18.03
N ALA A 595 13.41 -13.61 -16.69
CA ALA A 595 12.13 -13.34 -16.01
C ALA A 595 11.52 -11.98 -16.43
N LEU A 596 12.35 -10.97 -16.65
CA LEU A 596 11.94 -9.63 -17.08
C LEU A 596 11.31 -9.61 -18.48
N VAL A 597 11.86 -10.41 -19.41
CA VAL A 597 11.47 -10.34 -20.84
C VAL A 597 10.41 -11.34 -21.25
N LEU A 598 10.23 -12.46 -20.52
CA LEU A 598 9.18 -13.43 -20.80
C LEU A 598 7.78 -12.80 -20.69
N GLY A 599 6.91 -13.09 -21.65
CA GLY A 599 5.58 -12.50 -21.74
C GLY A 599 5.54 -11.05 -22.24
N LYS A 600 6.72 -10.44 -22.53
CA LYS A 600 6.84 -9.09 -23.08
C LYS A 600 7.36 -9.08 -24.53
N LEU A 601 7.86 -10.20 -24.99
CA LEU A 601 8.33 -10.41 -26.35
C LEU A 601 7.32 -11.27 -27.13
N GLY A 602 7.37 -11.23 -28.45
CA GLY A 602 6.58 -12.12 -29.29
C GLY A 602 7.05 -13.58 -29.20
N THR A 603 6.20 -14.49 -29.64
CA THR A 603 6.51 -15.91 -29.81
C THR A 603 6.54 -16.28 -31.30
N ALA A 604 6.71 -17.55 -31.62
CA ALA A 604 6.56 -18.04 -32.98
C ALA A 604 5.15 -17.91 -33.55
N HIS A 605 4.15 -17.77 -32.68
CA HIS A 605 2.71 -17.75 -33.05
C HIS A 605 2.05 -16.40 -32.87
N HIS A 606 2.47 -15.61 -31.88
CA HIS A 606 1.85 -14.35 -31.52
C HIS A 606 2.88 -13.21 -31.38
N SER A 607 2.51 -12.03 -31.85
CA SER A 607 3.25 -10.80 -31.56
C SER A 607 3.17 -10.45 -30.07
N ALA A 608 4.01 -9.56 -29.59
CA ALA A 608 3.97 -9.08 -28.22
C ALA A 608 2.62 -8.44 -27.84
N ALA A 609 2.00 -7.70 -28.75
CA ALA A 609 0.67 -7.11 -28.55
C ALA A 609 -0.43 -8.17 -28.44
N GLU A 610 -0.36 -9.23 -29.27
CA GLU A 610 -1.32 -10.34 -29.18
C GLU A 610 -1.14 -11.15 -27.89
N ILE A 611 0.12 -11.36 -27.42
CA ILE A 611 0.40 -11.97 -26.10
C ILE A 611 -0.23 -11.14 -24.98
N ASP A 612 -0.04 -9.82 -25.00
CA ASP A 612 -0.59 -8.91 -24.01
C ASP A 612 -2.11 -9.00 -23.95
N THR A 613 -2.77 -8.93 -25.11
CA THR A 613 -4.24 -9.09 -25.24
C THR A 613 -4.73 -10.46 -24.75
N LEU A 614 -3.98 -11.55 -25.04
CA LEU A 614 -4.32 -12.88 -24.58
C LEU A 614 -4.16 -13.03 -23.06
N VAL A 615 -3.11 -12.44 -22.48
CA VAL A 615 -2.92 -12.44 -21.02
C VAL A 615 -4.08 -11.70 -20.35
N GLN A 616 -4.41 -10.49 -20.79
CA GLN A 616 -5.53 -9.74 -20.23
C GLN A 616 -6.88 -10.44 -20.42
N GLY A 617 -7.15 -10.96 -21.62
CA GLY A 617 -8.46 -11.51 -21.96
C GLY A 617 -8.69 -12.95 -21.50
N LYS A 618 -7.64 -13.74 -21.30
CA LYS A 618 -7.74 -15.18 -20.97
C LYS A 618 -7.15 -15.52 -19.61
N LEU A 619 -6.15 -14.76 -19.18
CA LEU A 619 -5.53 -14.89 -17.86
C LEU A 619 -5.77 -13.59 -17.08
N GLY A 620 -5.99 -13.66 -15.79
CA GLY A 620 -6.03 -12.45 -14.93
C GLY A 620 -4.61 -11.97 -14.59
N ASN A 621 -3.66 -12.93 -14.50
CA ASN A 621 -2.27 -12.62 -14.24
C ASN A 621 -1.36 -13.67 -14.90
N LEU A 622 -0.22 -13.21 -15.41
CA LEU A 622 0.91 -14.05 -15.80
C LEU A 622 2.20 -13.35 -15.37
N SER A 623 2.99 -14.02 -14.54
CA SER A 623 4.22 -13.45 -13.99
C SER A 623 5.35 -14.48 -14.00
N PHE A 624 6.58 -14.01 -14.25
CA PHE A 624 7.81 -14.77 -14.25
C PHE A 624 8.73 -14.17 -13.19
N PHE A 625 9.21 -14.97 -12.24
CA PHE A 625 10.08 -14.49 -11.18
C PHE A 625 10.91 -15.64 -10.58
N THR A 626 11.79 -15.32 -9.67
CA THR A 626 12.56 -16.30 -8.90
C THR A 626 12.12 -16.32 -7.44
N ASP A 627 12.06 -17.51 -6.84
CA ASP A 627 11.78 -17.70 -5.42
C ASP A 627 12.86 -18.54 -4.78
N LEU A 628 13.24 -18.22 -3.54
CA LEU A 628 14.34 -18.87 -2.85
C LEU A 628 13.87 -19.45 -1.51
N TYR A 629 13.98 -20.77 -1.37
CA TYR A 629 13.60 -21.47 -0.18
C TYR A 629 14.82 -21.92 0.60
N GLU A 630 14.87 -21.60 1.88
CA GLU A 630 15.95 -21.99 2.78
C GLU A 630 15.45 -23.05 3.74
N ARG A 631 16.27 -24.06 3.95
CA ARG A 631 15.97 -25.02 5.00
C ARG A 631 16.15 -24.38 6.38
N ALA A 632 15.21 -24.69 7.27
CA ALA A 632 15.24 -24.14 8.62
C ALA A 632 16.38 -24.72 9.47
N ASP A 633 16.80 -25.94 9.16
CA ASP A 633 17.79 -26.72 9.89
C ASP A 633 19.22 -26.62 9.30
N ASP A 634 19.35 -26.18 8.05
CA ASP A 634 20.66 -26.07 7.37
C ASP A 634 20.78 -24.78 6.54
N PRO A 635 21.54 -23.78 7.02
CA PRO A 635 21.74 -22.52 6.32
C PRO A 635 22.59 -22.65 5.04
N ALA A 636 23.20 -23.79 4.80
CA ALA A 636 23.99 -24.04 3.59
C ALA A 636 23.13 -24.55 2.43
N VAL A 637 21.93 -25.03 2.71
CA VAL A 637 21.01 -25.56 1.70
C VAL A 637 20.00 -24.50 1.31
N THR A 638 20.07 -24.12 0.04
CA THR A 638 19.11 -23.20 -0.61
C THR A 638 18.49 -23.90 -1.80
N ASP A 639 17.19 -23.75 -1.98
CA ASP A 639 16.43 -24.27 -3.13
C ASP A 639 15.90 -23.08 -3.95
N LEU A 640 16.60 -22.75 -5.03
CA LEU A 640 16.22 -21.68 -5.94
C LEU A 640 15.25 -22.21 -6.99
N LYS A 641 14.10 -21.56 -7.11
CA LYS A 641 13.09 -21.84 -8.14
C LYS A 641 12.96 -20.69 -9.12
N PHE A 642 12.83 -21.00 -10.40
CA PHE A 642 12.21 -20.11 -11.36
C PHE A 642 10.71 -20.38 -11.35
N VAL A 643 9.90 -19.35 -11.15
CA VAL A 643 8.46 -19.53 -10.96
C VAL A 643 7.72 -18.88 -12.12
N VAL A 644 6.79 -19.64 -12.70
CA VAL A 644 5.81 -19.14 -13.65
C VAL A 644 4.44 -19.19 -12.96
N SER A 645 3.93 -18.03 -12.62
CA SER A 645 2.63 -17.84 -11.96
C SER A 645 1.59 -17.44 -12.98
N SER A 646 0.47 -18.10 -13.00
CA SER A 646 -0.69 -17.72 -13.81
C SER A 646 -1.98 -17.92 -13.03
N SER A 647 -2.95 -17.04 -13.27
CA SER A 647 -4.31 -17.14 -12.73
C SER A 647 -5.32 -16.77 -13.80
N ALA A 648 -6.52 -17.34 -13.70
CA ALA A 648 -7.60 -17.09 -14.65
C ALA A 648 -8.96 -17.35 -13.97
N LEU A 649 -10.02 -16.78 -14.55
CA LEU A 649 -11.37 -17.26 -14.25
C LEU A 649 -11.46 -18.75 -14.58
N GLU A 650 -12.16 -19.53 -13.79
CA GLU A 650 -12.23 -21.01 -13.98
C GLU A 650 -12.74 -21.43 -15.36
N SER A 651 -13.58 -20.61 -16.00
CA SER A 651 -13.99 -20.79 -17.40
C SER A 651 -12.82 -20.78 -18.39
N ASN A 652 -11.72 -20.16 -18.03
CA ASN A 652 -10.50 -20.02 -18.83
C ASN A 652 -9.36 -20.92 -18.36
N ALA A 653 -9.60 -21.89 -17.47
CA ALA A 653 -8.56 -22.71 -16.85
C ALA A 653 -7.63 -23.46 -17.84
N ALA A 654 -8.14 -23.79 -19.05
CA ALA A 654 -7.32 -24.38 -20.11
C ALA A 654 -6.16 -23.47 -20.56
N TRP A 655 -6.34 -22.15 -20.52
CA TRP A 655 -5.33 -21.17 -20.90
C TRP A 655 -4.16 -21.12 -19.89
N LEU A 656 -4.39 -21.53 -18.63
CA LEU A 656 -3.31 -21.69 -17.64
C LEU A 656 -2.28 -22.74 -18.07
N ALA A 657 -2.69 -23.73 -18.87
CA ALA A 657 -1.79 -24.75 -19.41
C ALA A 657 -1.08 -24.28 -20.68
N THR A 658 -1.82 -23.66 -21.62
CA THR A 658 -1.37 -23.46 -23.01
C THR A 658 -0.51 -22.21 -23.20
N LEU A 659 -0.98 -21.04 -22.75
CA LEU A 659 -0.31 -19.77 -23.01
C LEU A 659 1.05 -19.64 -22.29
N PRO A 660 1.19 -19.99 -20.98
CA PRO A 660 2.52 -19.97 -20.36
C PRO A 660 3.51 -20.94 -21.01
N ARG A 661 3.05 -22.11 -21.48
CA ARG A 661 3.89 -23.07 -22.20
C ARG A 661 4.43 -22.49 -23.50
N GLU A 662 3.58 -21.84 -24.32
CA GLU A 662 3.99 -21.17 -25.54
C GLU A 662 5.08 -20.14 -25.22
N ILE A 663 4.84 -19.25 -24.25
CA ILE A 663 5.79 -18.20 -23.89
C ILE A 663 7.13 -18.78 -23.41
N MET A 664 7.12 -19.81 -22.58
CA MET A 664 8.34 -20.44 -22.08
C MET A 664 9.21 -21.06 -23.19
N HIS A 665 8.59 -21.63 -24.24
CA HIS A 665 9.32 -22.42 -25.24
C HIS A 665 9.50 -21.72 -26.58
N GLU A 666 8.70 -20.73 -26.89
CA GLU A 666 8.60 -20.17 -28.24
C GLU A 666 8.87 -18.66 -28.27
N THR A 667 9.26 -18.05 -27.13
CA THR A 667 9.63 -16.62 -27.11
C THR A 667 10.80 -16.34 -28.05
N ASP A 668 10.63 -15.33 -28.90
CA ASP A 668 11.66 -14.84 -29.79
C ASP A 668 12.55 -13.81 -29.09
N PHE A 669 13.75 -14.21 -28.68
CA PHE A 669 14.72 -13.34 -28.02
C PHE A 669 15.54 -12.50 -29.02
N THR A 670 15.25 -12.52 -30.33
CA THR A 670 16.01 -11.74 -31.31
C THR A 670 15.66 -10.26 -31.36
N ASP A 671 14.53 -9.86 -30.77
CA ASP A 671 14.16 -8.45 -30.60
C ASP A 671 14.98 -7.78 -29.47
N THR A 672 16.26 -7.60 -29.74
CA THR A 672 17.19 -7.00 -28.78
C THR A 672 16.89 -5.52 -28.52
N ALA A 673 16.20 -4.81 -29.40
CA ALA A 673 15.79 -3.43 -29.17
C ALA A 673 14.76 -3.37 -28.04
N LYS A 674 13.74 -4.20 -28.09
CA LYS A 674 12.73 -4.28 -27.03
C LYS A 674 13.33 -4.79 -25.69
N ILE A 675 14.25 -5.74 -25.74
CA ILE A 675 14.99 -6.18 -24.56
C ILE A 675 15.74 -5.01 -23.91
N ARG A 676 16.40 -4.15 -24.72
CA ARG A 676 17.10 -2.97 -24.23
C ARG A 676 16.15 -2.02 -23.48
N ASP A 677 15.00 -1.73 -24.07
CA ASP A 677 14.01 -0.83 -23.47
C ASP A 677 13.50 -1.38 -22.13
N LEU A 678 13.20 -2.69 -22.04
CA LEU A 678 12.79 -3.35 -20.80
C LEU A 678 13.89 -3.28 -19.72
N VAL A 679 15.16 -3.48 -20.10
CA VAL A 679 16.29 -3.35 -19.16
C VAL A 679 16.44 -1.91 -18.69
N ALA A 680 16.29 -0.92 -19.58
CA ALA A 680 16.38 0.50 -19.24
C ALA A 680 15.27 0.90 -18.25
N GLN A 681 14.03 0.48 -18.49
CA GLN A 681 12.91 0.69 -17.56
C GLN A 681 13.18 0.05 -16.19
N ASN A 682 13.75 -1.16 -16.18
CA ASN A 682 14.08 -1.83 -14.91
C ASN A 682 15.20 -1.13 -14.14
N VAL A 683 16.21 -0.57 -14.82
CA VAL A 683 17.27 0.23 -14.20
C VAL A 683 16.67 1.47 -13.53
N ILE A 684 15.80 2.20 -14.21
CA ILE A 684 15.08 3.37 -13.64
C ILE A 684 14.28 2.96 -12.39
N TYR A 685 13.55 1.86 -12.46
CA TYR A 685 12.81 1.34 -11.30
C TYR A 685 13.72 1.03 -10.11
N LEU A 686 14.89 0.41 -10.34
CA LEU A 686 15.85 0.11 -9.28
C LEU A 686 16.43 1.38 -8.66
N GLU A 687 16.80 2.38 -9.48
CA GLU A 687 17.29 3.69 -9.01
C GLU A 687 16.27 4.40 -8.12
N GLN A 688 15.00 4.45 -8.54
CA GLN A 688 13.89 4.98 -7.71
C GLN A 688 13.71 4.18 -6.42
N SER A 689 13.84 2.86 -6.48
CA SER A 689 13.70 1.99 -5.32
C SER A 689 14.85 2.15 -4.31
N PHE A 690 16.07 2.43 -4.76
CA PHE A 690 17.19 2.74 -3.86
C PHE A 690 16.97 4.04 -3.11
N ALA A 691 16.38 5.04 -3.74
CA ALA A 691 16.07 6.33 -3.12
C ALA A 691 14.80 6.28 -2.23
N GLY A 692 13.72 5.65 -2.68
CA GLY A 692 12.42 5.65 -1.99
C GLY A 692 12.22 4.52 -0.98
N ALA A 693 12.78 3.33 -1.25
CA ALA A 693 12.64 2.13 -0.44
C ALA A 693 13.99 1.58 0.07
N GLY A 694 14.95 2.45 0.33
CA GLY A 694 16.32 2.12 0.70
C GLY A 694 16.44 1.16 1.88
N HIS A 695 15.52 1.19 2.85
CA HIS A 695 15.50 0.24 3.97
C HIS A 695 15.35 -1.22 3.52
N SER A 696 14.47 -1.49 2.55
CA SER A 696 14.29 -2.84 2.01
C SER A 696 15.53 -3.30 1.24
N ARG A 697 16.17 -2.38 0.52
CA ARG A 697 17.43 -2.62 -0.20
C ARG A 697 18.59 -2.86 0.75
N ALA A 698 18.67 -2.09 1.84
CA ALA A 698 19.67 -2.29 2.90
C ALA A 698 19.49 -3.64 3.61
N MET A 699 18.25 -4.02 3.94
CA MET A 699 17.92 -5.32 4.51
C MET A 699 18.27 -6.50 3.60
N ALA A 700 18.06 -6.37 2.29
CA ALA A 700 18.48 -7.37 1.32
C ALA A 700 20.00 -7.43 1.20
N ARG A 701 20.65 -6.27 1.10
CA ARG A 701 22.11 -6.16 0.96
C ARG A 701 22.87 -6.70 2.16
N VAL A 702 22.48 -6.32 3.38
CA VAL A 702 23.15 -6.80 4.61
C VAL A 702 23.08 -8.33 4.74
N ARG A 703 22.00 -8.96 4.24
CA ARG A 703 21.86 -10.41 4.21
C ARG A 703 22.96 -11.09 3.38
N SER A 704 23.44 -10.46 2.32
CA SER A 704 24.53 -11.00 1.47
C SER A 704 25.87 -11.08 2.19
N TYR A 705 26.07 -10.33 3.28
CA TYR A 705 27.33 -10.32 4.04
C TYR A 705 27.53 -11.56 4.91
N TYR A 706 26.45 -12.31 5.18
CA TYR A 706 26.50 -13.50 6.05
C TYR A 706 25.75 -14.73 5.50
N SER A 707 25.00 -14.60 4.41
CA SER A 707 24.13 -15.67 3.89
C SER A 707 24.39 -15.94 2.39
N ARG A 708 24.50 -17.23 2.02
CA ARG A 708 24.53 -17.64 0.60
C ARG A 708 23.23 -17.28 -0.12
N ALA A 709 22.09 -17.42 0.57
CA ALA A 709 20.80 -16.97 0.05
C ALA A 709 20.81 -15.46 -0.26
N GLY A 710 21.43 -14.65 0.62
CA GLY A 710 21.61 -13.23 0.36
C GLY A 710 22.43 -12.95 -0.88
N LEU A 711 23.53 -13.69 -1.12
CA LEU A 711 24.34 -13.53 -2.33
C LEU A 711 23.57 -13.89 -3.60
N ILE A 712 22.72 -14.93 -3.58
CA ILE A 712 21.83 -15.26 -4.71
C ILE A 712 20.88 -14.08 -4.98
N LEU A 713 20.22 -13.54 -3.95
CA LEU A 713 19.26 -12.44 -4.12
C LEU A 713 19.93 -11.16 -4.61
N GLU A 714 21.19 -10.89 -4.23
CA GLU A 714 21.96 -9.76 -4.75
C GLU A 714 22.14 -9.84 -6.29
N GLN A 715 22.47 -11.03 -6.78
CA GLN A 715 22.63 -11.26 -8.22
C GLN A 715 21.29 -11.22 -8.98
N LEU A 716 20.18 -11.45 -8.30
CA LEU A 716 18.86 -11.51 -8.94
C LEU A 716 18.10 -10.18 -8.93
N SER A 717 18.29 -9.30 -7.92
CA SER A 717 17.33 -8.19 -7.77
C SER A 717 17.83 -6.95 -7.02
N ASN A 718 19.11 -6.91 -6.58
CA ASN A 718 19.59 -5.78 -5.79
C ASN A 718 20.81 -5.10 -6.44
N VAL A 719 21.75 -4.56 -5.67
CA VAL A 719 22.89 -3.75 -6.15
C VAL A 719 23.73 -4.47 -7.22
N ASP A 720 24.01 -5.76 -7.02
CA ASP A 720 24.84 -6.49 -7.98
C ASP A 720 24.09 -6.72 -9.31
N PHE A 721 22.77 -6.97 -9.27
CA PHE A 721 21.94 -7.02 -10.47
C PHE A 721 21.83 -5.66 -11.17
N TYR A 722 21.67 -4.58 -10.41
CA TYR A 722 21.66 -3.22 -10.95
C TYR A 722 22.96 -2.90 -11.71
N ARG A 723 24.10 -3.22 -11.10
CA ARG A 723 25.40 -3.03 -11.76
C ARG A 723 25.53 -3.83 -13.04
N PHE A 724 25.07 -5.08 -13.04
CA PHE A 724 25.02 -5.90 -14.25
C PHE A 724 24.13 -5.28 -15.34
N ALA A 725 22.92 -4.83 -14.98
CA ALA A 725 21.97 -4.24 -15.94
C ALA A 725 22.49 -2.91 -16.52
N LYS A 726 23.12 -2.07 -15.69
CA LYS A 726 23.76 -0.81 -16.11
C LYS A 726 24.93 -1.08 -17.06
N ASP A 727 25.84 -1.99 -16.69
CA ASP A 727 26.96 -2.40 -17.54
C ASP A 727 26.50 -3.04 -18.87
N LEU A 728 25.38 -3.78 -18.86
CA LEU A 728 24.76 -4.30 -20.08
C LEU A 728 24.29 -3.17 -21.00
N LEU A 729 23.64 -2.14 -20.47
CA LEU A 729 23.15 -0.98 -21.23
C LEU A 729 24.32 -0.13 -21.77
N GLU A 730 25.32 0.15 -20.96
CA GLU A 730 26.49 0.93 -21.34
C GLU A 730 27.31 0.26 -22.46
N ASN A 731 27.37 -1.07 -22.44
CA ASN A 731 28.11 -1.88 -23.43
C ASN A 731 27.17 -2.64 -24.38
N TRP A 732 25.99 -2.06 -24.71
CA TRP A 732 24.90 -2.74 -25.41
C TRP A 732 25.33 -3.35 -26.76
N GLU A 733 26.03 -2.58 -27.61
CA GLU A 733 26.44 -3.01 -28.95
C GLU A 733 27.31 -4.29 -28.94
N GLU A 734 28.13 -4.46 -27.89
CA GLU A 734 28.98 -5.63 -27.73
C GLU A 734 28.21 -6.80 -27.14
N LYS A 735 27.46 -6.56 -26.03
CA LYS A 735 26.88 -7.62 -25.21
C LYS A 735 25.54 -8.12 -25.74
N SER A 736 24.78 -7.30 -26.47
CA SER A 736 23.47 -7.69 -27.00
C SER A 736 23.54 -8.81 -28.06
N THR A 737 24.71 -8.95 -28.75
CA THR A 737 24.88 -9.95 -29.81
C THR A 737 24.67 -11.39 -29.30
N ASP A 738 25.14 -11.70 -28.11
CA ASP A 738 25.07 -13.05 -27.55
C ASP A 738 23.79 -13.28 -26.69
N LEU A 739 23.05 -12.23 -26.37
CA LEU A 739 21.85 -12.31 -25.49
C LEU A 739 20.81 -13.31 -25.98
N PRO A 740 20.42 -13.36 -27.28
CA PRO A 740 19.42 -14.33 -27.73
C PRO A 740 19.86 -15.78 -27.48
N ALA A 741 21.13 -16.07 -27.69
CA ALA A 741 21.65 -17.41 -27.44
C ALA A 741 21.75 -17.76 -25.95
N ILE A 742 22.13 -16.78 -25.10
CA ILE A 742 22.19 -16.94 -23.64
C ILE A 742 20.82 -17.20 -23.10
N LEU A 743 19.82 -16.36 -23.44
CA LEU A 743 18.45 -16.47 -22.92
C LEU A 743 17.77 -17.75 -23.41
N SER A 744 17.89 -18.10 -24.69
CA SER A 744 17.38 -19.37 -25.24
C SER A 744 18.02 -20.57 -24.55
N GLY A 745 19.36 -20.55 -24.33
CA GLY A 745 20.04 -21.63 -23.63
C GLY A 745 19.64 -21.75 -22.14
N LEU A 746 19.34 -20.64 -21.48
CA LEU A 746 18.82 -20.64 -20.11
C LEU A 746 17.38 -21.19 -20.06
N ALA A 747 16.49 -20.70 -20.91
CA ALA A 747 15.11 -21.17 -21.02
C ALA A 747 15.07 -22.69 -21.24
N ALA A 748 15.90 -23.20 -22.16
CA ALA A 748 16.03 -24.61 -22.45
C ALA A 748 16.44 -25.47 -21.22
N ARG A 749 17.32 -24.96 -20.37
CA ARG A 749 17.77 -25.68 -19.16
C ARG A 749 16.80 -25.57 -17.99
N LEU A 750 16.13 -24.44 -17.87
CA LEU A 750 15.21 -24.18 -16.76
C LEU A 750 13.86 -24.87 -16.96
N PHE A 751 13.27 -24.79 -18.16
CA PHE A 751 11.90 -25.24 -18.41
C PHE A 751 11.81 -26.72 -18.77
N ALA A 752 12.43 -27.57 -17.98
CA ALA A 752 12.41 -29.02 -18.17
C ALA A 752 11.38 -29.71 -17.27
N ASP A 753 10.61 -30.67 -17.80
CA ASP A 753 9.54 -31.39 -17.07
C ASP A 753 10.05 -32.05 -15.79
N ASP A 754 11.24 -32.64 -15.81
CA ASP A 754 11.86 -33.30 -14.66
C ASP A 754 12.36 -32.34 -13.58
N ALA A 755 12.35 -31.04 -13.89
CA ALA A 755 12.72 -29.96 -12.98
C ALA A 755 11.52 -29.21 -12.40
N CYS A 756 10.30 -29.55 -12.80
CA CYS A 756 9.08 -28.82 -12.48
C CYS A 756 8.23 -29.52 -11.40
N VAL A 757 7.75 -28.69 -10.46
CA VAL A 757 6.63 -29.02 -9.57
C VAL A 757 5.51 -28.05 -9.88
N ILE A 758 4.31 -28.53 -10.12
CA ILE A 758 3.13 -27.69 -10.37
C ILE A 758 2.33 -27.55 -9.08
N SER A 759 1.84 -26.36 -8.81
CA SER A 759 0.91 -26.04 -7.73
C SER A 759 -0.40 -25.58 -8.34
N LEU A 760 -1.51 -26.22 -8.00
CA LEU A 760 -2.85 -25.93 -8.54
C LEU A 760 -3.84 -25.65 -7.42
N THR A 761 -4.62 -24.58 -7.62
CA THR A 761 -5.73 -24.18 -6.75
C THR A 761 -6.93 -23.79 -7.61
N GLY A 762 -8.13 -24.23 -7.27
CA GLY A 762 -9.35 -24.00 -8.01
C GLY A 762 -10.33 -25.17 -7.87
N SER A 763 -11.47 -25.16 -8.56
CA SER A 763 -12.42 -26.28 -8.58
C SER A 763 -11.83 -27.53 -9.25
N ASP A 764 -12.44 -28.67 -9.00
CA ASP A 764 -12.01 -29.92 -9.64
C ASP A 764 -12.21 -29.87 -11.16
N GLU A 765 -13.24 -29.16 -11.64
CA GLU A 765 -13.53 -28.92 -13.04
C GLU A 765 -12.43 -28.08 -13.70
N ALA A 766 -12.02 -27.01 -13.05
CA ALA A 766 -10.94 -26.14 -13.54
C ALA A 766 -9.61 -26.89 -13.64
N ILE A 767 -9.29 -27.72 -12.64
CA ILE A 767 -8.08 -28.55 -12.64
C ILE A 767 -8.15 -29.66 -13.68
N ALA A 768 -9.31 -30.29 -13.88
CA ALA A 768 -9.50 -31.24 -14.96
C ALA A 768 -9.33 -30.57 -16.34
N SER A 769 -9.83 -29.35 -16.53
CA SER A 769 -9.63 -28.57 -17.73
C SER A 769 -8.15 -28.25 -17.97
N PHE A 770 -7.41 -27.86 -16.92
CA PHE A 770 -5.96 -27.66 -17.01
C PHE A 770 -5.22 -28.91 -17.49
N TRP A 771 -5.51 -30.11 -16.89
CA TRP A 771 -4.85 -31.37 -17.24
C TRP A 771 -5.31 -31.96 -18.56
N ALA A 772 -6.48 -31.57 -19.08
CA ALA A 772 -6.97 -31.98 -20.40
C ALA A 772 -6.08 -31.46 -21.53
N GLU A 773 -5.48 -30.28 -21.35
CA GLU A 773 -4.50 -29.71 -22.25
C GLU A 773 -3.13 -30.37 -22.04
N ASP A 774 -2.27 -30.34 -23.04
CA ASP A 774 -0.88 -30.81 -22.88
C ASP A 774 -0.10 -29.79 -22.04
N SER A 775 -0.15 -29.96 -20.70
CA SER A 775 0.45 -29.06 -19.71
C SER A 775 1.92 -29.38 -19.38
N ARG A 776 2.51 -30.36 -20.04
CA ARG A 776 3.95 -30.65 -19.92
C ARG A 776 4.77 -29.44 -20.37
N CYS A 777 5.80 -29.13 -19.58
CA CYS A 777 6.60 -27.94 -19.81
C CYS A 777 7.53 -28.09 -21.02
N CYS A 778 8.01 -29.30 -21.29
CA CYS A 778 9.06 -29.54 -22.27
C CYS A 778 9.02 -30.93 -22.92
N ALA A 779 7.89 -31.45 -23.29
CA ALA A 779 7.76 -32.79 -23.84
C ALA A 779 8.89 -33.13 -24.84
N GLY A 780 9.98 -33.69 -24.36
CA GLY A 780 11.08 -34.22 -25.17
C GLY A 780 11.98 -33.20 -25.88
N ALA A 781 11.90 -31.91 -25.51
CA ALA A 781 12.55 -30.85 -26.30
C ALA A 781 14.03 -30.61 -25.94
N PHE A 782 14.52 -31.00 -24.76
CA PHE A 782 15.86 -30.64 -24.33
C PHE A 782 16.75 -31.83 -24.00
N PRO A 783 17.96 -31.90 -24.60
CA PRO A 783 18.89 -32.97 -24.31
C PRO A 783 19.45 -32.84 -22.89
N ALA A 784 19.53 -33.96 -22.18
CA ALA A 784 20.08 -34.09 -20.82
C ALA A 784 21.59 -33.69 -20.69
N ALA A 785 22.23 -33.29 -21.80
CA ALA A 785 23.68 -33.07 -21.86
C ALA A 785 24.21 -31.91 -21.02
N ASP A 786 23.39 -30.87 -20.74
CA ASP A 786 23.78 -29.73 -19.91
C ASP A 786 23.32 -29.80 -18.44
N ALA A 787 22.77 -30.89 -18.01
CA ALA A 787 22.37 -31.16 -16.62
C ALA A 787 23.53 -31.21 -15.59
N GLN A 788 24.76 -30.92 -16.03
CA GLN A 788 25.96 -30.96 -15.17
C GLN A 788 26.32 -29.61 -14.51
N LYS A 789 25.70 -28.49 -14.93
CA LYS A 789 25.89 -27.21 -14.21
C LYS A 789 25.12 -27.27 -12.90
N LYS A 790 25.77 -26.91 -11.83
CA LYS A 790 25.19 -26.85 -10.49
C LYS A 790 25.48 -25.48 -9.88
N LEU A 791 24.49 -24.86 -9.29
CA LEU A 791 24.65 -23.60 -8.56
C LEU A 791 25.61 -23.80 -7.37
N VAL A 792 26.79 -23.21 -7.50
CA VAL A 792 27.80 -23.17 -6.44
C VAL A 792 27.94 -21.73 -5.96
N VAL A 793 27.36 -21.46 -4.82
CA VAL A 793 27.37 -20.10 -4.24
C VAL A 793 28.64 -19.90 -3.46
N PRO A 794 29.41 -18.79 -3.70
CA PRO A 794 30.61 -18.47 -2.94
C PRO A 794 30.32 -18.27 -1.44
N ALA A 795 31.35 -18.28 -0.62
CA ALA A 795 31.19 -17.93 0.79
C ALA A 795 30.88 -16.44 0.95
N PRO A 796 29.93 -16.07 1.81
CA PRO A 796 29.66 -14.69 2.12
C PRO A 796 30.89 -13.97 2.71
N VAL A 797 31.04 -12.69 2.40
CA VAL A 797 32.12 -11.84 2.93
C VAL A 797 31.51 -10.73 3.77
N ALA A 798 31.94 -10.61 5.01
CA ALA A 798 31.52 -9.54 5.91
C ALA A 798 31.92 -8.17 5.35
N ARG A 799 30.97 -7.23 5.30
CA ARG A 799 31.16 -5.87 4.80
C ARG A 799 30.38 -4.87 5.65
N ASN A 800 30.76 -3.61 5.53
CA ASN A 800 30.02 -2.45 6.00
C ASN A 800 29.99 -1.45 4.86
N GLU A 801 28.84 -1.28 4.23
CA GLU A 801 28.72 -0.46 3.01
C GLU A 801 27.68 0.64 3.22
N ALA A 802 27.95 1.81 2.65
CA ALA A 802 26.99 2.90 2.51
C ALA A 802 26.89 3.33 1.05
N PHE A 803 25.69 3.35 0.53
CA PHE A 803 25.37 3.73 -0.84
C PHE A 803 24.74 5.12 -0.84
N ILE A 804 25.45 6.08 -1.45
CA ILE A 804 24.92 7.43 -1.66
C ILE A 804 23.84 7.36 -2.75
N VAL A 805 22.66 7.89 -2.43
CA VAL A 805 21.50 8.03 -3.32
C VAL A 805 20.87 9.40 -3.11
N PRO A 806 20.10 9.94 -4.08
CA PRO A 806 19.38 11.20 -3.94
C PRO A 806 18.29 11.08 -2.86
N SER A 807 18.59 11.50 -1.65
CA SER A 807 17.70 11.46 -0.49
C SER A 807 18.17 12.48 0.54
N ASP A 808 17.26 13.07 1.30
CA ASP A 808 17.56 13.94 2.44
C ASP A 808 17.74 13.17 3.75
N VAL A 809 17.53 11.86 3.74
CA VAL A 809 17.53 10.97 4.90
C VAL A 809 18.36 9.72 4.62
N THR A 810 18.51 8.87 5.64
CA THR A 810 19.17 7.56 5.51
C THR A 810 18.18 6.41 5.74
N TYR A 811 18.58 5.26 5.25
CA TYR A 811 17.93 3.95 5.45
C TYR A 811 19.01 2.98 5.89
N SER A 812 18.94 2.50 7.11
CA SER A 812 19.98 1.63 7.66
C SER A 812 19.45 0.23 7.95
N SER A 813 20.33 -0.77 7.88
CA SER A 813 20.04 -2.13 8.33
C SER A 813 21.26 -2.77 8.95
N VAL A 814 21.04 -3.51 10.05
CA VAL A 814 22.03 -4.36 10.71
C VAL A 814 21.44 -5.75 10.83
N GLY A 815 22.19 -6.79 10.48
CA GLY A 815 21.64 -8.13 10.52
C GLY A 815 22.65 -9.25 10.66
N TYR A 816 22.13 -10.43 11.08
CA TYR A 816 22.89 -11.68 11.13
C TYR A 816 21.95 -12.90 11.11
N ASP A 817 22.51 -14.10 10.90
CA ASP A 817 21.73 -15.33 10.91
C ASP A 817 21.79 -16.00 12.28
N ARG A 818 20.61 -16.21 12.93
CA ARG A 818 20.50 -16.86 14.23
C ARG A 818 21.01 -18.33 14.21
N ARG A 819 20.90 -19.01 13.05
CA ARG A 819 21.36 -20.40 12.88
C ARG A 819 22.86 -20.51 13.04
N LEU A 820 23.62 -19.49 12.56
CA LEU A 820 25.07 -19.38 12.76
C LEU A 820 25.45 -19.08 14.20
N LEU A 821 24.49 -18.65 15.04
CA LEU A 821 24.63 -18.49 16.48
C LEU A 821 24.12 -19.71 17.26
N ASN A 822 23.73 -20.81 16.58
CA ASN A 822 23.08 -21.98 17.15
C ASN A 822 21.81 -21.63 17.97
N GLN A 823 21.09 -20.60 17.56
CA GLN A 823 19.88 -20.15 18.23
C GLN A 823 18.65 -20.70 17.53
N PRO A 824 17.82 -21.53 18.18
CA PRO A 824 16.61 -22.08 17.57
C PRO A 824 15.56 -20.98 17.33
N TYR A 825 14.68 -21.21 16.37
CA TYR A 825 13.47 -20.41 16.24
C TYR A 825 12.41 -20.93 17.21
N THR A 826 11.78 -20.01 17.92
CA THR A 826 10.60 -20.25 18.75
C THR A 826 9.60 -19.12 18.56
N GLY A 827 8.32 -19.35 18.92
CA GLY A 827 7.30 -18.31 18.87
C GLY A 827 7.63 -17.07 19.71
N ALA A 828 8.50 -17.20 20.72
CA ALA A 828 8.98 -16.07 21.52
C ALA A 828 9.69 -14.98 20.67
N TRP A 829 10.26 -15.34 19.52
CA TRP A 829 10.84 -14.36 18.59
C TRP A 829 9.79 -13.40 18.00
N ALA A 830 8.58 -13.85 17.74
CA ALA A 830 7.52 -12.98 17.26
C ALA A 830 7.18 -11.92 18.32
N VAL A 831 7.03 -12.34 19.56
CA VAL A 831 6.74 -11.44 20.70
C VAL A 831 7.91 -10.49 20.97
N ALA A 832 9.15 -10.99 20.97
CA ALA A 832 10.35 -10.18 21.18
C ALA A 832 10.54 -9.14 20.06
N SER A 833 10.27 -9.51 18.81
CA SER A 833 10.34 -8.59 17.67
C SER A 833 9.34 -7.45 17.82
N ARG A 834 8.11 -7.76 18.25
CA ARG A 834 7.08 -6.76 18.47
C ARG A 834 7.39 -5.84 19.65
N ALA A 835 7.87 -6.40 20.77
CA ALA A 835 8.28 -5.63 21.93
C ALA A 835 9.47 -4.71 21.59
N LEU A 836 10.51 -5.22 20.91
CA LEU A 836 11.63 -4.39 20.46
C LEU A 836 11.18 -3.27 19.53
N THR A 837 10.31 -3.56 18.57
CA THR A 837 9.85 -2.58 17.60
C THR A 837 9.03 -1.48 18.27
N TYR A 838 7.97 -1.83 19.00
CA TYR A 838 6.94 -0.86 19.43
C TYR A 838 7.16 -0.29 20.85
N ASP A 839 7.92 -0.98 21.72
CA ASP A 839 8.15 -0.49 23.07
C ASP A 839 9.53 0.16 23.24
N PHE A 840 10.54 -0.23 22.46
CA PHE A 840 11.87 0.32 22.53
C PHE A 840 12.26 1.16 21.32
N LEU A 841 12.35 0.54 20.13
CA LEU A 841 12.88 1.21 18.93
C LEU A 841 11.99 2.36 18.46
N TRP A 842 10.68 2.18 18.54
CA TRP A 842 9.72 3.22 18.18
C TRP A 842 9.94 4.49 19.00
N ASN A 843 10.08 4.35 20.31
CA ASN A 843 10.32 5.49 21.19
C ASN A 843 11.69 6.13 21.00
N GLU A 844 12.75 5.31 20.85
CA GLU A 844 14.12 5.80 20.81
C GLU A 844 14.55 6.34 19.43
N VAL A 845 14.06 5.74 18.34
CA VAL A 845 14.53 6.06 16.99
C VAL A 845 13.48 6.89 16.23
N ARG A 846 12.18 6.61 16.41
CA ARG A 846 11.14 7.39 15.73
C ARG A 846 10.75 8.63 16.55
N VAL A 847 10.23 8.45 17.76
CA VAL A 847 9.70 9.57 18.57
C VAL A 847 10.79 10.55 18.97
N LYS A 848 11.93 10.05 19.49
CA LYS A 848 13.03 10.90 19.91
C LYS A 848 14.02 11.24 18.79
N GLY A 849 14.22 10.31 17.86
CA GLY A 849 15.20 10.43 16.79
C GLY A 849 14.63 10.96 15.47
N GLY A 850 13.33 11.07 15.31
CA GLY A 850 12.70 11.65 14.11
C GLY A 850 12.67 10.74 12.88
N ALA A 851 13.04 9.46 12.99
CA ALA A 851 12.90 8.52 11.89
C ALA A 851 11.40 8.23 11.62
N TYR A 852 11.01 8.05 10.36
CA TYR A 852 9.61 7.74 10.02
C TYR A 852 9.23 6.31 10.41
N GLY A 853 10.16 5.36 10.32
CA GLY A 853 9.94 3.97 10.70
C GLY A 853 11.19 3.26 11.19
N VAL A 854 11.00 2.29 12.06
CA VAL A 854 12.07 1.47 12.62
C VAL A 854 11.53 0.12 13.04
N GLY A 855 12.36 -0.91 13.04
CA GLY A 855 11.93 -2.20 13.54
C GLY A 855 13.04 -3.24 13.67
N PHE A 856 12.65 -4.33 14.34
CA PHE A 856 13.43 -5.56 14.43
C PHE A 856 12.59 -6.76 13.99
N SER A 857 13.19 -7.70 13.30
CA SER A 857 12.53 -8.95 12.93
C SER A 857 13.48 -10.14 13.06
N ALA A 858 12.93 -11.28 13.49
CA ALA A 858 13.59 -12.58 13.45
C ALA A 858 12.70 -13.57 12.71
N THR A 859 13.24 -14.24 11.69
CA THR A 859 12.47 -15.13 10.82
C THR A 859 12.78 -16.61 11.08
N TYR A 860 11.85 -17.47 10.68
CA TYR A 860 12.04 -18.93 10.73
C TYR A 860 13.26 -19.35 9.88
N SER A 861 13.49 -18.73 8.73
CA SER A 861 14.63 -18.94 7.84
C SER A 861 15.97 -18.42 8.34
N GLY A 862 16.05 -17.91 9.57
CA GLY A 862 17.30 -17.56 10.26
C GLY A 862 17.62 -16.08 10.38
N ASN A 863 17.07 -15.22 9.54
CA ASN A 863 17.43 -13.81 9.51
C ASN A 863 16.98 -13.08 10.78
N MET A 864 17.91 -12.42 11.45
CA MET A 864 17.65 -11.40 12.45
C MET A 864 18.15 -10.08 11.90
N ARG A 865 17.31 -9.05 11.90
CA ARG A 865 17.65 -7.76 11.32
C ARG A 865 16.94 -6.61 11.99
N PHE A 866 17.68 -5.51 12.14
CA PHE A 866 17.18 -4.18 12.44
C PHE A 866 17.07 -3.39 11.15
N TYR A 867 16.17 -2.42 11.10
CA TYR A 867 16.10 -1.43 10.02
C TYR A 867 15.62 -0.09 10.54
N SER A 868 16.03 1.00 9.86
CA SER A 868 15.40 2.32 9.95
C SER A 868 14.96 2.80 8.58
N TYR A 869 13.91 3.62 8.56
CA TYR A 869 13.27 4.13 7.36
C TYR A 869 13.08 5.63 7.46
N ARG A 870 13.59 6.37 6.47
CA ARG A 870 13.63 7.83 6.45
C ARG A 870 14.16 8.41 7.77
N ASP A 871 15.41 8.12 8.03
CA ASP A 871 16.07 8.38 9.31
C ASP A 871 17.07 9.54 9.16
N PRO A 872 16.93 10.64 9.91
CA PRO A 872 17.89 11.74 9.88
C PRO A 872 19.19 11.46 10.65
N HIS A 873 19.25 10.39 11.48
CA HIS A 873 20.34 10.15 12.42
C HIS A 873 20.92 8.74 12.30
N LEU A 874 22.05 8.60 11.61
CA LEU A 874 22.65 7.28 11.36
C LEU A 874 23.35 6.68 12.58
N ASP A 875 24.30 7.39 13.19
CA ASP A 875 25.13 6.84 14.26
C ASP A 875 24.30 6.54 15.53
N GLU A 876 23.44 7.45 15.90
CA GLU A 876 22.54 7.32 17.04
C GLU A 876 21.60 6.12 16.87
N THR A 877 21.08 5.91 15.68
CA THR A 877 20.21 4.77 15.36
C THR A 877 20.96 3.45 15.47
N ILE A 878 22.19 3.36 14.94
CA ILE A 878 23.03 2.16 15.10
C ILE A 878 23.31 1.89 16.58
N GLU A 879 23.56 2.94 17.38
CA GLU A 879 23.73 2.79 18.83
C GLU A 879 22.46 2.25 19.51
N ARG A 880 21.24 2.69 19.09
CA ARG A 880 19.98 2.16 19.61
C ARG A 880 19.79 0.68 19.25
N PHE A 881 20.19 0.27 18.05
CA PHE A 881 20.19 -1.15 17.69
C PHE A 881 21.09 -1.97 18.63
N GLU A 882 22.28 -1.47 19.01
CA GLU A 882 23.17 -2.11 19.99
C GLU A 882 22.55 -2.16 21.41
N GLN A 883 21.81 -1.13 21.82
CA GLN A 883 21.12 -1.04 23.11
C GLN A 883 19.93 -1.98 23.24
N SER A 884 19.35 -2.45 22.13
CA SER A 884 18.19 -3.37 22.11
C SER A 884 18.40 -4.63 22.96
N ALA A 885 19.62 -5.16 23.01
CA ALA A 885 19.94 -6.31 23.85
C ALA A 885 19.89 -5.98 25.34
N ALA A 886 20.26 -4.77 25.74
CA ALA A 886 20.16 -4.32 27.15
C ALA A 886 18.69 -4.16 27.54
N TYR A 887 17.86 -3.61 26.67
CA TYR A 887 16.41 -3.54 26.84
C TYR A 887 15.83 -4.94 27.09
N LEU A 888 16.10 -5.91 26.22
CA LEU A 888 15.60 -7.29 26.41
C LEU A 888 16.08 -7.93 27.70
N ARG A 889 17.32 -7.70 28.14
CA ARG A 889 17.79 -8.21 29.44
C ARG A 889 17.07 -7.60 30.63
N ALA A 890 16.71 -6.33 30.51
CA ALA A 890 15.95 -5.61 31.52
C ALA A 890 14.43 -5.78 31.39
N PHE A 891 13.98 -6.45 30.33
CA PHE A 891 12.56 -6.61 30.02
C PHE A 891 11.76 -7.11 31.21
N ASN A 892 10.79 -6.34 31.64
CA ASN A 892 10.02 -6.61 32.86
C ASN A 892 8.64 -5.96 32.79
N LEU A 893 7.81 -6.45 31.94
CA LEU A 893 6.44 -5.96 31.78
C LEU A 893 5.49 -6.59 32.81
N SER A 894 4.44 -5.86 33.13
CA SER A 894 3.29 -6.40 33.88
C SER A 894 2.62 -7.55 33.08
N LYS A 895 1.82 -8.37 33.78
CA LYS A 895 1.07 -9.44 33.09
C LYS A 895 0.18 -8.86 31.97
N THR A 896 -0.48 -7.75 32.20
CA THR A 896 -1.38 -7.10 31.26
C THR A 896 -0.64 -6.64 29.98
N GLU A 897 0.52 -6.01 30.13
CA GLU A 897 1.34 -5.58 29.01
C GLU A 897 1.89 -6.78 28.22
N MET A 898 2.34 -7.82 28.93
CA MET A 898 2.83 -9.06 28.32
C MET A 898 1.70 -9.78 27.56
N ASP A 899 0.50 -9.88 28.13
CA ASP A 899 -0.68 -10.43 27.45
C ASP A 899 -0.97 -9.64 26.15
N GLY A 900 -0.85 -8.31 26.15
CA GLY A 900 -1.02 -7.47 24.97
C GLY A 900 -0.04 -7.85 23.85
N PHE A 901 1.25 -7.97 24.13
CA PHE A 901 2.23 -8.39 23.12
C PHE A 901 1.99 -9.82 22.62
N VAL A 902 1.55 -10.73 23.48
CA VAL A 902 1.19 -12.10 23.06
C VAL A 902 -0.03 -12.07 22.15
N VAL A 903 -1.09 -11.37 22.52
CA VAL A 903 -2.34 -11.22 21.74
C VAL A 903 -2.02 -10.65 20.37
N SER A 904 -1.33 -9.52 20.32
CA SER A 904 -1.02 -8.86 19.04
C SER A 904 -0.03 -9.65 18.17
N SER A 905 0.88 -10.40 18.77
CA SER A 905 1.77 -11.31 18.03
C SER A 905 1.02 -12.51 17.47
N THR A 906 0.03 -13.05 18.20
CA THR A 906 -0.83 -14.12 17.72
C THR A 906 -1.72 -13.64 16.57
N ALA A 907 -2.30 -12.44 16.67
CA ALA A 907 -3.06 -11.82 15.59
C ALA A 907 -2.25 -11.69 14.30
N GLY A 908 -1.04 -11.13 14.38
CA GLY A 908 -0.15 -11.01 13.21
C GLY A 908 0.26 -12.37 12.62
N PHE A 909 0.37 -13.40 13.46
CA PHE A 909 0.65 -14.77 13.01
C PHE A 909 -0.56 -15.42 12.34
N ASP A 910 -1.76 -15.19 12.83
CA ASP A 910 -3.03 -15.77 12.37
C ASP A 910 -3.75 -14.92 11.32
N THR A 911 -3.21 -13.77 10.92
CA THR A 911 -3.81 -12.89 9.91
C THR A 911 -4.33 -13.67 8.71
N PRO A 912 -5.60 -13.51 8.33
CA PRO A 912 -6.19 -14.15 7.16
C PRO A 912 -5.40 -13.86 5.88
N LYS A 913 -5.32 -14.84 5.01
CA LYS A 913 -4.60 -14.73 3.73
C LYS A 913 -5.54 -15.02 2.58
N LYS A 914 -5.37 -14.27 1.49
CA LYS A 914 -6.05 -14.55 0.22
C LYS A 914 -5.66 -15.95 -0.30
N ALA A 915 -6.52 -16.53 -1.11
CA ALA A 915 -6.35 -17.89 -1.64
C ALA A 915 -4.98 -18.08 -2.31
N ARG A 916 -4.55 -17.11 -3.11
CA ARG A 916 -3.25 -17.07 -3.77
C ARG A 916 -2.08 -17.15 -2.77
N ASP A 917 -2.11 -16.32 -1.73
CA ASP A 917 -1.04 -16.25 -0.74
C ASP A 917 -0.99 -17.46 0.18
N LEU A 918 -2.16 -18.04 0.47
CA LEU A 918 -2.26 -19.27 1.22
C LEU A 918 -1.65 -20.45 0.45
N ALA A 919 -1.94 -20.56 -0.85
CA ALA A 919 -1.34 -21.58 -1.72
C ALA A 919 0.19 -21.40 -1.83
N ARG A 920 0.66 -20.17 -2.00
CA ARG A 920 2.11 -19.86 -2.01
C ARG A 920 2.78 -20.19 -0.67
N ARG A 921 2.14 -19.89 0.47
CA ARG A 921 2.63 -20.26 1.80
C ARG A 921 2.82 -21.77 1.93
N GLN A 922 1.82 -22.55 1.53
CA GLN A 922 1.88 -24.02 1.58
C GLN A 922 2.98 -24.60 0.67
N ALA A 923 3.09 -24.08 -0.56
CA ALA A 923 4.17 -24.45 -1.47
C ALA A 923 5.55 -24.09 -0.89
N GLY A 924 5.68 -22.91 -0.28
CA GLY A 924 6.92 -22.48 0.38
C GLY A 924 7.30 -23.40 1.56
N GLN A 925 6.34 -23.81 2.38
CA GLN A 925 6.57 -24.79 3.44
C GLN A 925 7.04 -26.14 2.88
N TYR A 926 6.43 -26.61 1.81
CA TYR A 926 6.84 -27.84 1.12
C TYR A 926 8.30 -27.77 0.64
N PHE A 927 8.70 -26.71 -0.09
CA PHE A 927 10.07 -26.57 -0.60
C PHE A 927 11.10 -26.32 0.51
N ALA A 928 10.75 -25.56 1.54
CA ALA A 928 11.63 -25.36 2.70
C ALA A 928 11.72 -26.58 3.63
N GLY A 929 10.93 -27.64 3.38
CA GLY A 929 10.88 -28.84 4.22
C GLY A 929 10.36 -28.55 5.64
N ILE A 930 9.43 -27.60 5.78
CA ILE A 930 8.83 -27.24 7.07
C ILE A 930 7.76 -28.26 7.42
N PRO A 931 7.83 -28.90 8.61
CA PRO A 931 6.81 -29.83 9.07
C PRO A 931 5.41 -29.19 9.11
N THR A 932 4.37 -29.97 8.81
CA THR A 932 2.99 -29.49 8.77
C THR A 932 2.47 -28.99 10.12
N ASP A 933 2.99 -29.55 11.23
CA ASP A 933 2.64 -29.17 12.61
C ASP A 933 3.47 -27.96 13.12
N GLN A 934 4.46 -27.49 12.37
CA GLN A 934 5.34 -26.41 12.80
C GLN A 934 4.58 -25.12 13.08
N ARG A 935 3.54 -24.82 12.29
CA ARG A 935 2.75 -23.60 12.48
C ARG A 935 1.98 -23.66 13.81
N ALA A 936 1.34 -24.80 14.11
CA ALA A 936 0.64 -25.00 15.36
C ALA A 936 1.59 -24.91 16.57
N LEU A 937 2.80 -25.51 16.45
CA LEU A 937 3.84 -25.42 17.47
C LEU A 937 4.29 -23.96 17.68
N THR A 938 4.54 -23.23 16.61
CA THR A 938 4.97 -21.81 16.71
C THR A 938 3.89 -20.97 17.39
N ARG A 939 2.61 -21.16 17.01
CA ARG A 939 1.49 -20.47 17.62
C ARG A 939 1.38 -20.73 19.13
N SER A 940 1.46 -22.00 19.53
CA SER A 940 1.49 -22.38 20.95
C SER A 940 2.63 -21.68 21.70
N GLN A 941 3.83 -21.64 21.11
CA GLN A 941 4.99 -20.95 21.70
C GLN A 941 4.83 -19.42 21.76
N ILE A 942 4.06 -18.79 20.85
CA ILE A 942 3.69 -17.37 20.94
C ILE A 942 2.81 -17.17 22.19
N ILE A 943 1.75 -17.98 22.31
CA ILE A 943 0.78 -17.86 23.42
C ILE A 943 1.43 -18.16 24.78
N GLU A 944 2.38 -19.07 24.82
CA GLU A 944 3.12 -19.45 26.04
C GLU A 944 4.33 -18.52 26.35
N ALA A 945 4.57 -17.50 25.52
CA ALA A 945 5.72 -16.61 25.72
C ALA A 945 5.60 -15.87 27.06
N SER A 946 6.73 -15.71 27.71
CA SER A 946 6.85 -15.08 29.03
C SER A 946 8.02 -14.08 29.07
N VAL A 947 8.04 -13.25 30.07
CA VAL A 947 9.15 -12.31 30.33
C VAL A 947 10.51 -13.04 30.32
N ASP A 948 10.59 -14.24 30.90
CA ASP A 948 11.83 -15.00 30.97
C ASP A 948 12.24 -15.56 29.60
N THR A 949 11.27 -16.02 28.77
CA THR A 949 11.57 -16.48 27.40
C THR A 949 12.07 -15.34 26.52
N ILE A 950 11.51 -14.14 26.67
CA ILE A 950 11.95 -12.93 25.95
C ILE A 950 13.36 -12.51 26.39
N ARG A 951 13.64 -12.46 27.70
CA ARG A 951 14.96 -12.19 28.24
C ARG A 951 16.03 -13.16 27.71
N GLY A 952 15.66 -14.43 27.54
CA GLY A 952 16.55 -15.46 27.02
C GLY A 952 17.04 -15.21 25.58
N LEU A 953 16.40 -14.32 24.82
CA LEU A 953 16.78 -13.96 23.45
C LEU A 953 17.82 -12.82 23.39
N ALA A 954 18.05 -12.11 24.50
CA ALA A 954 18.91 -10.93 24.56
C ALA A 954 20.36 -11.18 24.07
N ASP A 955 20.92 -12.34 24.35
CA ASP A 955 22.30 -12.66 23.95
C ASP A 955 22.41 -12.88 22.42
N ALA A 956 21.39 -13.42 21.78
CA ALA A 956 21.35 -13.55 20.32
C ALA A 956 21.20 -12.18 19.64
N VAL A 957 20.34 -11.31 20.18
CA VAL A 957 20.20 -9.92 19.70
C VAL A 957 21.52 -9.17 19.90
N ARG A 958 22.19 -9.32 21.04
CA ARG A 958 23.52 -8.73 21.28
C ARG A 958 24.55 -9.24 20.26
N ALA A 959 24.61 -10.55 20.07
CA ALA A 959 25.54 -11.16 19.13
C ALA A 959 25.31 -10.69 17.69
N THR A 960 24.06 -10.39 17.30
CA THR A 960 23.73 -9.82 15.99
C THR A 960 24.32 -8.41 15.84
N ALA A 961 24.09 -7.54 16.80
CA ALA A 961 24.64 -6.18 16.80
C ALA A 961 26.18 -6.17 16.85
N ASP A 962 26.77 -7.04 17.66
CA ASP A 962 28.25 -7.15 17.82
C ASP A 962 28.96 -7.60 16.54
N LYS A 963 28.26 -8.20 15.57
CA LYS A 963 28.83 -8.51 14.24
C LYS A 963 29.15 -7.26 13.45
N LYS A 964 28.48 -6.16 13.73
CA LYS A 964 28.65 -4.85 13.07
C LYS A 964 28.58 -4.94 11.55
N LEU A 965 27.69 -5.78 11.03
CA LEU A 965 27.39 -5.86 9.62
C LEU A 965 26.31 -4.84 9.30
N VAL A 966 26.69 -3.77 8.64
CA VAL A 966 25.83 -2.61 8.40
C VAL A 966 25.73 -2.35 6.90
N CYS A 967 24.53 -2.03 6.44
CA CYS A 967 24.28 -1.48 5.12
C CYS A 967 23.41 -0.22 5.26
N VAL A 968 23.79 0.83 4.55
CA VAL A 968 23.08 2.11 4.53
C VAL A 968 22.83 2.53 3.10
N PHE A 969 21.66 3.12 2.83
CA PHE A 969 21.38 3.93 1.64
C PHE A 969 20.98 5.32 2.10
N GLY A 970 21.34 6.38 1.37
CA GLY A 970 20.81 7.70 1.71
C GLY A 970 21.71 8.88 1.39
N ASN A 971 21.47 9.91 2.19
CA ASN A 971 22.06 11.24 2.03
C ASN A 971 23.60 11.22 2.18
N LYS A 972 24.25 11.91 1.24
CA LYS A 972 25.71 11.98 1.19
C LYS A 972 26.30 12.59 2.44
N GLU A 973 25.76 13.72 2.89
CA GLU A 973 26.35 14.48 4.01
C GLU A 973 26.24 13.70 5.34
N ILE A 974 25.08 13.05 5.56
CA ILE A 974 24.88 12.18 6.73
C ILE A 974 25.83 11.00 6.70
N ILE A 975 26.00 10.34 5.54
CA ILE A 975 26.89 9.19 5.39
C ILE A 975 28.37 9.58 5.58
N GLU A 976 28.80 10.68 4.94
CA GLU A 976 30.20 11.14 5.03
C GLU A 976 30.58 11.67 6.43
N SER A 977 29.61 12.20 7.19
CA SER A 977 29.81 12.66 8.56
C SER A 977 29.76 11.55 9.62
N ALA A 978 29.29 10.35 9.25
CA ALA A 978 29.10 9.24 10.17
C ALA A 978 30.42 8.76 10.78
N LYS A 979 30.38 8.43 12.07
CA LYS A 979 31.49 7.81 12.82
C LYS A 979 31.55 6.30 12.61
N THR A 980 30.42 5.70 12.25
CA THR A 980 30.29 4.27 11.93
C THR A 980 31.22 3.95 10.75
N PRO A 981 32.14 2.98 10.86
CA PRO A 981 33.06 2.67 9.78
C PRO A 981 32.34 2.04 8.60
N LEU A 982 32.21 2.76 7.50
CA LEU A 982 31.50 2.34 6.29
C LEU A 982 32.38 2.52 5.05
N GLU A 983 32.28 1.57 4.13
CA GLU A 983 32.78 1.76 2.77
C GLU A 983 31.74 2.57 1.98
N VAL A 984 32.07 3.82 1.70
CA VAL A 984 31.16 4.75 1.02
C VAL A 984 31.24 4.55 -0.49
N ILE A 985 30.10 4.34 -1.11
CA ILE A 985 29.96 4.04 -2.55
C ILE A 985 28.92 4.98 -3.13
N ASP A 986 29.31 5.76 -4.12
CA ASP A 986 28.36 6.49 -4.94
C ASP A 986 27.72 5.50 -5.93
N LEU A 987 26.45 5.17 -5.71
CA LEU A 987 25.79 4.10 -6.46
C LEU A 987 25.26 4.58 -7.79
N LEU A 988 24.74 5.79 -7.84
CA LEU A 988 24.05 6.31 -9.01
C LEU A 988 24.94 7.24 -9.87
N GLY A 989 26.14 7.56 -9.39
CA GLY A 989 27.20 8.27 -10.12
C GLY A 989 27.18 9.74 -9.87
#